data_518b491ee39b656cf69b5dcaed13c686
#
_entry.id   518b491ee39b656cf69b5dcaed13c686
#
_cell.length_a   1.000
_cell.length_b   1.000
_cell.length_c   1.000
_cell.angle_alpha   90.00
_cell.angle_beta   90.00
_cell.angle_gamma   90.00
#
_symmetry.space_group_name_H-M   'P 1'
#
loop_
_entity.id
_entity.type
_entity.pdbx_description
1 polymer ?
#
loop_
_entity_poly.entity_id
_entity_poly.type
_entity_poly.pdbx_seq_one_letter_code
_entity_poly.pdbx_strand_id
1 'polypeptide(L)'
;MKKLVLLLLLVCTCATLSWAQNGKRITVMGTVIDGDDKSPIGQATVQLLSLPDSTMVVGNVTNNNGVFSIAARPGKYVLKISFVGYLTQEKPLQLTANKPSVNVGTVALPTDAIMLGEAVIVAEAPQVTVSEDTIGYNASAYRTPEGAMLEELVKKLPGAEIDEDGNVKVNGKEIKKIMVDGKEFFGGDVKTGLKNLPVDMVEKLKTYDKKSDLSRITGIDDGEEETVLDLTVKKGMNQGWFGNVDLGAGTKDRYMGRAMINRFYDKTQFSIIGSANNVNDQGFSGGGGGPRWRRNNGLNATKMLGANFATETEKLELGGSMRYNYRDADESSIGQNENFLTNGSSFQNSNAQKRNKAKSFNADFRLEWKPDSMTNIIFRPNFSWGDTENRSMDVSGTFNGDPYQIVTNPNDYLNFGDNEGNSSEELDKIRVNSSKSWSLVEGNSLSGNASLQINRKLNNKGRNITFRGSFGFGNNDNDQYMNSETRYYQEGLLFRTDSIRRYITTPTDNYNYAAQLTYSEPLARAVFLQFSYQFKYQYNESDKSTYNMPYGWVYNNPLPVNFEEDKDEEQSKYAQYKYFNHDMMVSLRFIREKWSLSAGMSFQPQHTVLSYKKGDFATDTTRNVFNFAPNMDFRFRFSKVSQLRLTYRGRSSQPSMENLLPVTDNSNPLNIRMGNPGLDPSFAHNLRVFYNTYNAEKQRGIIAHINGQLTQNSISNSRSYDEMTGAWTVMPKNINGNWNAFGMFGYNTALKNKKYTINTFTTLRYTNNVGYLTDSTKVERKNTTTEFSVSERLNAAYRNDWIEFGLNGSFSYSVERDKLQRVNNQEPYTFSYGASTTLTAPWGMSFSTNIANQSRRGYSDVELNNNELIWNAQIAQSLLKGAATVSFEMYDILGKQSNITRSLTSSGRSVYQYNGVNSYCMVHFIYRLNIFGSKAARDKMMNNRRGFGGPGFGPGPG
;
A
#
# COMPACT_ATOMS: atom_id res chain seq x y z
N MET A 1 -39.42 -38.52 49.40
CA MET A 1 -38.64 -39.74 49.13
C MET A 1 -39.36 -40.81 48.33
N LYS A 2 -40.64 -41.12 48.53
CA LYS A 2 -41.37 -42.14 47.79
C LYS A 2 -41.58 -41.88 46.28
N LYS A 3 -41.69 -40.61 45.87
CA LYS A 3 -41.83 -40.26 44.45
C LYS A 3 -40.50 -40.26 43.67
N LEU A 4 -39.36 -40.15 44.36
CA LEU A 4 -38.03 -40.23 43.74
C LEU A 4 -37.58 -41.65 43.46
N VAL A 5 -37.99 -42.56 44.34
CA VAL A 5 -37.74 -44.03 44.21
C VAL A 5 -38.59 -44.64 43.11
N LEU A 6 -39.82 -44.13 42.89
CA LEU A 6 -40.68 -44.60 41.77
C LEU A 6 -40.20 -44.15 40.42
N LEU A 7 -39.57 -42.91 40.35
CA LEU A 7 -38.94 -42.38 39.15
C LEU A 7 -37.67 -43.16 38.81
N LEU A 8 -36.86 -43.51 39.79
CA LEU A 8 -35.65 -44.34 39.61
C LEU A 8 -35.95 -45.75 39.13
N LEU A 9 -37.07 -46.39 39.66
CA LEU A 9 -37.53 -47.70 39.24
C LEU A 9 -38.10 -47.65 37.79
N LEU A 10 -38.75 -46.56 37.39
CA LEU A 10 -39.24 -46.39 36.03
C LEU A 10 -38.11 -46.24 35.01
N VAL A 11 -37.00 -45.57 35.42
CA VAL A 11 -35.82 -45.38 34.59
C VAL A 11 -35.03 -46.73 34.45
N CYS A 12 -34.98 -47.53 35.49
CA CYS A 12 -34.35 -48.87 35.48
C CYS A 12 -35.12 -49.92 34.67
N THR A 13 -36.45 -49.82 34.56
CA THR A 13 -37.26 -50.74 33.75
C THR A 13 -37.23 -50.40 32.25
N CYS A 14 -36.93 -49.09 31.86
CA CYS A 14 -36.74 -48.77 30.47
C CYS A 14 -35.34 -49.08 29.92
N ALA A 15 -34.36 -49.38 30.81
CA ALA A 15 -33.00 -49.74 30.39
C ALA A 15 -32.78 -51.20 30.04
N THR A 16 -33.79 -52.09 30.25
CA THR A 16 -33.65 -53.53 30.03
C THR A 16 -34.36 -54.08 28.78
N LEU A 17 -34.90 -53.17 27.91
CA LEU A 17 -35.59 -53.60 26.67
C LEU A 17 -34.87 -53.19 25.39
N SER A 18 -33.57 -52.80 25.43
CA SER A 18 -32.79 -52.53 24.23
C SER A 18 -31.70 -53.59 23.97
N TRP A 19 -32.04 -54.87 24.03
CA TRP A 19 -31.28 -55.89 23.34
C TRP A 19 -31.81 -55.95 21.89
N ALA A 20 -31.38 -54.94 21.08
CA ALA A 20 -31.50 -55.02 19.63
C ALA A 20 -30.64 -56.17 19.14
N GLN A 21 -31.31 -57.15 18.46
CA GLN A 21 -30.70 -58.24 17.74
C GLN A 21 -29.50 -57.76 16.91
N ASN A 22 -28.31 -58.10 17.33
CA ASN A 22 -27.10 -57.98 16.56
C ASN A 22 -27.13 -59.04 15.45
N GLY A 23 -27.94 -58.79 14.38
CA GLY A 23 -27.91 -59.58 13.17
C GLY A 23 -26.53 -59.45 12.51
N LYS A 24 -25.90 -60.61 12.26
CA LYS A 24 -24.58 -60.67 11.56
C LYS A 24 -24.62 -59.75 10.33
N ARG A 25 -23.80 -58.74 10.31
CA ARG A 25 -23.63 -57.90 9.12
C ARG A 25 -22.53 -58.52 8.24
N ILE A 26 -22.75 -58.44 6.94
CA ILE A 26 -21.83 -58.98 5.91
C ILE A 26 -21.15 -57.75 5.27
N THR A 27 -19.84 -57.77 5.19
CA THR A 27 -19.07 -56.68 4.58
C THR A 27 -18.96 -56.90 3.08
N VAL A 28 -19.42 -55.90 2.29
CA VAL A 28 -19.24 -55.87 0.83
C VAL A 28 -18.09 -54.95 0.54
N MET A 29 -17.08 -55.42 -0.17
CA MET A 29 -15.91 -54.66 -0.56
C MET A 29 -15.59 -54.82 -2.05
N GLY A 30 -14.94 -53.80 -2.62
CA GLY A 30 -14.50 -53.79 -4.03
C GLY A 30 -13.69 -52.58 -4.34
N THR A 31 -13.22 -52.53 -5.59
CA THR A 31 -12.43 -51.38 -6.10
C THR A 31 -13.11 -50.82 -7.32
N VAL A 32 -13.23 -49.49 -7.38
CA VAL A 32 -13.80 -48.75 -8.52
C VAL A 32 -12.65 -48.13 -9.32
N ILE A 33 -12.67 -48.41 -10.62
CA ILE A 33 -11.64 -47.88 -11.57
C ILE A 33 -12.31 -47.23 -12.76
N ASP A 34 -11.58 -46.37 -13.42
CA ASP A 34 -11.92 -45.81 -14.73
C ASP A 34 -11.99 -46.92 -15.79
N GLY A 35 -13.02 -46.87 -16.63
CA GLY A 35 -13.24 -47.86 -17.68
C GLY A 35 -12.18 -47.79 -18.78
N ASP A 36 -11.63 -46.61 -19.04
CA ASP A 36 -10.71 -46.32 -20.16
C ASP A 36 -9.24 -46.48 -19.73
N ASP A 37 -8.81 -45.78 -18.72
CA ASP A 37 -7.40 -45.73 -18.32
C ASP A 37 -7.03 -46.65 -17.14
N LYS A 38 -8.03 -47.32 -16.56
CA LYS A 38 -7.90 -48.25 -15.42
C LYS A 38 -7.37 -47.60 -14.12
N SER A 39 -7.34 -46.29 -14.03
CA SER A 39 -6.96 -45.58 -12.80
C SER A 39 -8.03 -45.74 -11.71
N PRO A 40 -7.65 -45.76 -10.42
CA PRO A 40 -8.62 -45.87 -9.32
C PRO A 40 -9.44 -44.58 -9.22
N ILE A 41 -10.75 -44.66 -9.06
CA ILE A 41 -11.67 -43.55 -8.85
C ILE A 41 -11.93 -43.39 -7.35
N GLY A 42 -11.32 -42.35 -6.77
CA GLY A 42 -11.58 -41.92 -5.40
C GLY A 42 -12.87 -41.08 -5.29
N GLN A 43 -13.55 -41.19 -4.15
CA GLN A 43 -14.81 -40.48 -3.84
C GLN A 43 -16.00 -40.84 -4.75
N ALA A 44 -15.97 -41.98 -5.44
CA ALA A 44 -17.14 -42.50 -6.11
C ALA A 44 -18.20 -42.92 -5.08
N THR A 45 -19.43 -42.57 -5.32
CA THR A 45 -20.56 -42.88 -4.46
C THR A 45 -20.96 -44.35 -4.64
N VAL A 46 -20.95 -45.11 -3.56
CA VAL A 46 -21.34 -46.53 -3.53
C VAL A 46 -22.55 -46.68 -2.63
N GLN A 47 -23.66 -47.17 -3.16
CA GLN A 47 -24.92 -47.35 -2.46
C GLN A 47 -25.39 -48.80 -2.57
N LEU A 48 -25.93 -49.31 -1.49
CA LEU A 48 -26.60 -50.59 -1.48
C LEU A 48 -28.12 -50.37 -1.33
N LEU A 49 -28.87 -50.74 -2.34
CA LEU A 49 -30.34 -50.59 -2.41
C LEU A 49 -31.01 -51.93 -2.15
N SER A 50 -32.08 -51.95 -1.34
CA SER A 50 -32.87 -53.15 -1.09
C SER A 50 -33.78 -53.50 -2.26
N LEU A 51 -34.01 -54.78 -2.51
CA LEU A 51 -35.03 -55.25 -3.44
C LEU A 51 -36.26 -55.75 -2.69
N PRO A 52 -37.53 -55.47 -3.16
CA PRO A 52 -37.86 -54.89 -4.49
C PRO A 52 -37.93 -53.38 -4.53
N ASP A 53 -37.87 -52.64 -3.42
CA ASP A 53 -38.31 -51.23 -3.28
C ASP A 53 -37.24 -50.23 -3.67
N SER A 54 -36.01 -50.69 -4.00
CA SER A 54 -34.83 -49.83 -4.34
C SER A 54 -34.51 -48.73 -3.30
N THR A 55 -34.89 -48.98 -2.01
CA THR A 55 -34.56 -48.05 -0.94
C THR A 55 -33.12 -48.18 -0.53
N MET A 56 -32.46 -47.05 -0.26
CA MET A 56 -31.07 -47.01 0.16
C MET A 56 -30.92 -47.54 1.59
N VAL A 57 -30.15 -48.65 1.74
CA VAL A 57 -29.90 -49.28 3.04
C VAL A 57 -28.62 -48.79 3.68
N VAL A 58 -27.57 -48.60 2.89
CA VAL A 58 -26.28 -48.09 3.31
C VAL A 58 -25.52 -47.52 2.11
N GLY A 59 -24.74 -46.48 2.34
CA GLY A 59 -23.88 -45.89 1.33
C GLY A 59 -22.53 -45.48 1.93
N ASN A 60 -21.51 -45.46 1.09
CA ASN A 60 -20.18 -44.99 1.41
C ASN A 60 -19.56 -44.41 0.14
N VAL A 61 -18.35 -43.83 0.26
CA VAL A 61 -17.56 -43.37 -0.88
C VAL A 61 -16.26 -44.17 -0.98
N THR A 62 -15.72 -44.30 -2.17
CA THR A 62 -14.40 -44.89 -2.37
C THR A 62 -13.28 -44.02 -1.80
N ASN A 63 -12.23 -44.64 -1.26
CA ASN A 63 -11.01 -43.93 -0.86
C ASN A 63 -10.15 -43.51 -2.09
N ASN A 64 -9.03 -42.86 -1.88
CA ASN A 64 -8.16 -42.40 -2.95
C ASN A 64 -7.60 -43.50 -3.86
N ASN A 65 -7.62 -44.77 -3.40
CA ASN A 65 -7.22 -45.93 -4.19
C ASN A 65 -8.42 -46.62 -4.82
N GLY A 66 -9.58 -45.99 -4.84
CA GLY A 66 -10.80 -46.55 -5.43
C GLY A 66 -11.48 -47.64 -4.59
N VAL A 67 -10.98 -47.97 -3.42
CA VAL A 67 -11.49 -49.06 -2.59
C VAL A 67 -12.67 -48.61 -1.74
N PHE A 68 -13.73 -49.41 -1.67
CA PHE A 68 -14.86 -49.19 -0.76
C PHE A 68 -15.14 -50.42 0.13
N SER A 69 -15.78 -50.19 1.26
CA SER A 69 -16.25 -51.17 2.18
C SER A 69 -17.55 -50.72 2.83
N ILE A 70 -18.63 -51.50 2.69
CA ILE A 70 -19.96 -51.23 3.27
C ILE A 70 -20.50 -52.51 3.93
N ALA A 71 -21.26 -52.39 4.99
CA ALA A 71 -21.76 -53.51 5.76
C ALA A 71 -23.30 -53.53 5.82
N ALA A 72 -23.92 -54.61 5.40
CA ALA A 72 -25.38 -54.80 5.41
C ALA A 72 -25.80 -56.15 5.99
N ARG A 73 -27.09 -56.29 6.30
CA ARG A 73 -27.68 -57.54 6.74
C ARG A 73 -27.84 -58.52 5.58
N PRO A 74 -28.01 -59.87 5.82
CA PRO A 74 -28.37 -60.77 4.76
C PRO A 74 -29.64 -60.37 4.04
N GLY A 75 -29.65 -60.46 2.70
CA GLY A 75 -30.75 -59.98 1.87
C GLY A 75 -30.40 -59.90 0.39
N LYS A 76 -31.38 -59.53 -0.44
CA LYS A 76 -31.17 -59.22 -1.87
C LYS A 76 -31.02 -57.70 -2.07
N TYR A 77 -29.97 -57.28 -2.75
CA TYR A 77 -29.61 -55.91 -2.93
C TYR A 77 -29.17 -55.61 -4.36
N VAL A 78 -29.17 -54.33 -4.71
CA VAL A 78 -28.46 -53.81 -5.86
C VAL A 78 -27.35 -52.91 -5.36
N LEU A 79 -26.10 -53.18 -5.73
CA LEU A 79 -24.98 -52.30 -5.52
C LEU A 79 -24.96 -51.30 -6.66
N LYS A 80 -25.17 -50.02 -6.33
CA LYS A 80 -25.17 -48.91 -7.26
C LYS A 80 -23.91 -48.09 -7.04
N ILE A 81 -23.12 -47.90 -8.08
CA ILE A 81 -21.89 -47.12 -8.05
C ILE A 81 -22.00 -46.01 -9.08
N SER A 82 -21.81 -44.77 -8.64
CA SER A 82 -21.89 -43.58 -9.49
C SER A 82 -20.77 -42.59 -9.20
N PHE A 83 -20.33 -41.93 -10.24
CA PHE A 83 -19.38 -40.83 -10.15
C PHE A 83 -19.66 -39.80 -11.24
N VAL A 84 -19.39 -38.52 -10.96
CA VAL A 84 -19.67 -37.41 -11.92
C VAL A 84 -18.83 -37.60 -13.19
N GLY A 85 -19.50 -37.67 -14.34
CA GLY A 85 -18.84 -37.86 -15.65
C GLY A 85 -18.70 -39.32 -16.06
N TYR A 86 -19.36 -40.26 -15.35
CA TYR A 86 -19.34 -41.69 -15.64
C TYR A 86 -20.77 -42.30 -15.65
N LEU A 87 -20.97 -43.31 -16.48
CA LEU A 87 -22.20 -44.08 -16.48
C LEU A 87 -22.33 -44.87 -15.19
N THR A 88 -23.46 -44.69 -14.51
CA THR A 88 -23.77 -45.44 -13.28
C THR A 88 -23.77 -46.92 -13.54
N GLN A 89 -23.09 -47.71 -12.70
CA GLN A 89 -23.08 -49.15 -12.75
C GLN A 89 -23.94 -49.73 -11.61
N GLU A 90 -24.81 -50.70 -11.94
CA GLU A 90 -25.65 -51.39 -11.00
C GLU A 90 -25.36 -52.89 -11.06
N LYS A 91 -25.11 -53.50 -9.91
CA LYS A 91 -24.80 -54.96 -9.81
C LYS A 91 -25.69 -55.61 -8.78
N PRO A 92 -26.51 -56.59 -9.16
CA PRO A 92 -27.32 -57.32 -8.21
C PRO A 92 -26.43 -58.17 -7.27
N LEU A 93 -26.77 -58.18 -5.97
CA LEU A 93 -26.00 -58.80 -4.92
C LEU A 93 -26.93 -59.57 -3.97
N GLN A 94 -26.58 -60.80 -3.67
CA GLN A 94 -27.26 -61.55 -2.64
C GLN A 94 -26.32 -61.85 -1.47
N LEU A 95 -26.62 -61.27 -0.33
CA LEU A 95 -25.86 -61.47 0.90
C LEU A 95 -26.46 -62.56 1.71
N THR A 96 -25.69 -63.66 1.92
CA THR A 96 -26.13 -64.87 2.67
C THR A 96 -25.37 -64.93 4.00
N ALA A 97 -26.07 -65.29 5.06
CA ALA A 97 -25.53 -65.30 6.42
C ALA A 97 -24.30 -66.23 6.63
N ASN A 98 -24.00 -67.06 5.67
CA ASN A 98 -22.90 -68.04 5.72
C ASN A 98 -21.54 -67.45 5.25
N LYS A 99 -21.56 -66.27 4.70
CA LYS A 99 -20.31 -65.59 4.23
C LYS A 99 -20.12 -64.30 4.98
N PRO A 100 -19.02 -64.08 5.76
CA PRO A 100 -18.82 -62.92 6.55
C PRO A 100 -18.47 -61.67 5.68
N SER A 101 -17.98 -61.89 4.46
CA SER A 101 -17.66 -60.83 3.50
C SER A 101 -17.92 -61.26 2.05
N VAL A 102 -18.23 -60.30 1.19
CA VAL A 102 -18.40 -60.47 -0.26
C VAL A 102 -17.52 -59.44 -0.96
N ASN A 103 -16.57 -59.94 -1.73
CA ASN A 103 -15.75 -59.07 -2.59
C ASN A 103 -16.38 -59.08 -4.00
N VAL A 104 -16.82 -57.90 -4.43
CA VAL A 104 -17.44 -57.70 -5.75
C VAL A 104 -16.43 -57.51 -6.86
N GLY A 105 -15.13 -57.52 -6.50
CA GLY A 105 -14.02 -57.32 -7.42
C GLY A 105 -13.86 -55.88 -7.88
N THR A 106 -13.24 -55.73 -9.02
CA THR A 106 -13.04 -54.40 -9.65
C THR A 106 -14.26 -54.06 -10.51
N VAL A 107 -14.81 -52.88 -10.27
CA VAL A 107 -15.93 -52.33 -11.04
C VAL A 107 -15.39 -51.16 -11.86
N ALA A 108 -15.38 -51.31 -13.18
CA ALA A 108 -14.97 -50.24 -14.10
C ALA A 108 -16.20 -49.38 -14.43
N LEU A 109 -16.09 -48.08 -14.23
CA LEU A 109 -17.09 -47.11 -14.66
C LEU A 109 -16.73 -46.61 -16.06
N PRO A 110 -17.56 -46.86 -17.09
CA PRO A 110 -17.38 -46.25 -18.40
C PRO A 110 -17.59 -44.74 -18.33
N THR A 111 -16.79 -43.96 -19.04
CA THR A 111 -17.05 -42.51 -19.17
C THR A 111 -18.40 -42.29 -19.87
N ASP A 112 -19.18 -41.33 -19.33
CA ASP A 112 -20.42 -40.90 -19.95
C ASP A 112 -20.12 -40.02 -21.15
N ALA A 113 -20.03 -40.66 -22.34
CA ALA A 113 -19.75 -39.98 -23.60
C ALA A 113 -21.02 -39.39 -24.26
N ILE A 114 -22.11 -39.25 -23.52
CA ILE A 114 -23.23 -38.46 -24.01
C ILE A 114 -22.75 -36.99 -24.01
N MET A 115 -22.26 -36.52 -25.16
CA MET A 115 -22.29 -35.09 -25.47
C MET A 115 -23.77 -34.70 -25.39
N LEU A 116 -24.20 -34.19 -24.25
CA LEU A 116 -25.34 -33.32 -24.16
C LEU A 116 -25.00 -32.17 -25.14
N GLY A 117 -25.73 -32.07 -26.22
CA GLY A 117 -25.70 -30.92 -27.10
C GLY A 117 -25.73 -29.71 -26.22
N GLU A 118 -24.76 -28.87 -26.34
CA GLU A 118 -24.48 -27.71 -25.52
C GLU A 118 -25.74 -26.87 -25.33
N ALA A 119 -26.48 -27.10 -24.26
CA ALA A 119 -27.25 -26.03 -23.66
C ALA A 119 -26.20 -25.14 -23.02
N VAL A 120 -25.62 -24.24 -23.82
CA VAL A 120 -24.82 -23.14 -23.31
C VAL A 120 -25.79 -22.27 -22.51
N ILE A 121 -25.99 -22.62 -21.24
CA ILE A 121 -26.44 -21.66 -20.26
C ILE A 121 -25.25 -20.72 -20.09
N VAL A 122 -25.19 -19.69 -20.92
CA VAL A 122 -24.31 -18.53 -20.68
C VAL A 122 -24.90 -17.79 -19.49
N ALA A 123 -24.76 -18.35 -18.30
CA ALA A 123 -24.83 -17.58 -17.09
C ALA A 123 -23.54 -16.78 -17.05
N GLU A 124 -23.55 -15.56 -17.54
CA GLU A 124 -22.47 -14.60 -17.30
C GLU A 124 -22.29 -14.56 -15.77
N ALA A 125 -21.15 -15.09 -15.29
CA ALA A 125 -20.83 -15.03 -13.87
C ALA A 125 -20.86 -13.54 -13.47
N PRO A 126 -21.56 -13.17 -12.39
CA PRO A 126 -21.70 -11.77 -12.01
C PRO A 126 -20.31 -11.16 -11.83
N GLN A 127 -20.08 -10.00 -12.44
CA GLN A 127 -18.80 -9.28 -12.37
C GLN A 127 -18.39 -9.04 -10.93
N VAL A 128 -19.35 -8.76 -10.07
CA VAL A 128 -19.16 -8.49 -8.64
C VAL A 128 -20.12 -9.31 -7.82
N THR A 129 -19.61 -9.96 -6.79
CA THR A 129 -20.38 -10.72 -5.81
C THR A 129 -20.17 -10.11 -4.43
N VAL A 130 -21.19 -10.16 -3.58
CA VAL A 130 -21.08 -9.70 -2.20
C VAL A 130 -21.53 -10.82 -1.28
N SER A 131 -20.68 -11.20 -0.35
CA SER A 131 -20.96 -12.21 0.66
C SER A 131 -20.45 -11.69 2.01
N GLU A 132 -21.36 -11.49 2.93
CA GLU A 132 -21.07 -10.90 4.24
C GLU A 132 -20.38 -9.53 4.10
N ASP A 133 -19.16 -9.37 4.62
CA ASP A 133 -18.32 -8.15 4.54
C ASP A 133 -17.37 -8.19 3.34
N THR A 134 -17.40 -9.24 2.53
CA THR A 134 -16.48 -9.49 1.41
C THR A 134 -17.11 -9.06 0.09
N ILE A 135 -16.42 -8.23 -0.66
CA ILE A 135 -16.75 -7.91 -2.05
C ILE A 135 -15.82 -8.73 -2.94
N GLY A 136 -16.40 -9.61 -3.75
CA GLY A 136 -15.70 -10.47 -4.69
C GLY A 136 -15.84 -9.95 -6.11
N TYR A 137 -14.73 -9.84 -6.83
CA TYR A 137 -14.67 -9.47 -8.23
C TYR A 137 -14.22 -10.69 -9.05
N ASN A 138 -14.97 -11.04 -10.08
CA ASN A 138 -14.61 -12.13 -10.98
C ASN A 138 -13.57 -11.63 -11.98
N ALA A 139 -12.35 -12.13 -11.94
CA ALA A 139 -11.26 -11.65 -12.80
C ALA A 139 -11.57 -11.82 -14.29
N SER A 140 -12.29 -12.88 -14.69
CA SER A 140 -12.64 -13.14 -16.08
C SER A 140 -13.64 -12.13 -16.68
N ALA A 141 -14.35 -11.39 -15.83
CA ALA A 141 -15.28 -10.35 -16.27
C ALA A 141 -14.58 -9.03 -16.69
N TYR A 142 -13.28 -8.91 -16.43
CA TYR A 142 -12.48 -7.71 -16.71
C TYR A 142 -11.39 -8.05 -17.70
N ARG A 143 -11.42 -7.44 -18.87
CA ARG A 143 -10.36 -7.61 -19.85
C ARG A 143 -9.11 -6.86 -19.47
N THR A 144 -8.00 -7.55 -19.53
CA THR A 144 -6.68 -6.98 -19.36
C THR A 144 -5.84 -7.29 -20.59
N PRO A 145 -4.85 -6.46 -20.92
CA PRO A 145 -3.88 -6.79 -21.96
C PRO A 145 -3.22 -8.15 -21.70
N GLU A 146 -2.79 -8.81 -22.76
CA GLU A 146 -2.00 -10.03 -22.65
C GLU A 146 -0.73 -9.76 -21.81
N GLY A 147 -0.46 -10.62 -20.82
CA GLY A 147 0.70 -10.42 -19.91
C GLY A 147 0.50 -9.37 -18.83
N ALA A 148 -0.73 -8.85 -18.68
CA ALA A 148 -1.03 -7.86 -17.66
C ALA A 148 -0.77 -8.38 -16.25
N MET A 149 -0.27 -7.51 -15.39
CA MET A 149 -0.13 -7.74 -13.97
C MET A 149 -1.41 -7.36 -13.23
N LEU A 150 -1.53 -7.80 -11.99
CA LEU A 150 -2.70 -7.58 -11.14
C LEU A 150 -3.15 -6.11 -11.09
N GLU A 151 -2.21 -5.18 -11.15
CA GLU A 151 -2.49 -3.75 -11.18
C GLU A 151 -3.47 -3.35 -12.29
N GLU A 152 -3.30 -3.90 -13.50
CA GLU A 152 -4.18 -3.59 -14.63
C GLU A 152 -5.61 -4.11 -14.40
N LEU A 153 -5.74 -5.24 -13.73
CA LEU A 153 -7.04 -5.74 -13.32
C LEU A 153 -7.66 -4.85 -12.23
N VAL A 154 -6.89 -4.48 -11.22
CA VAL A 154 -7.37 -3.65 -10.11
C VAL A 154 -7.85 -2.29 -10.60
N LYS A 155 -7.18 -1.65 -11.55
CA LYS A 155 -7.63 -0.38 -12.16
C LYS A 155 -9.01 -0.47 -12.82
N LYS A 156 -9.41 -1.66 -13.25
CA LYS A 156 -10.69 -1.90 -13.91
C LYS A 156 -11.81 -2.29 -12.97
N LEU A 157 -11.50 -2.56 -11.70
CA LEU A 157 -12.51 -2.93 -10.71
C LEU A 157 -13.40 -1.73 -10.35
N PRO A 158 -14.71 -1.92 -10.28
CA PRO A 158 -15.61 -0.88 -9.78
C PRO A 158 -15.24 -0.44 -8.36
N GLY A 159 -15.06 0.86 -8.17
CA GLY A 159 -14.70 1.44 -6.87
C GLY A 159 -13.23 1.31 -6.48
N ALA A 160 -12.39 0.78 -7.35
CA ALA A 160 -10.95 0.76 -7.13
C ALA A 160 -10.29 2.03 -7.66
N GLU A 161 -9.35 2.55 -6.89
CA GLU A 161 -8.51 3.70 -7.20
C GLU A 161 -7.07 3.36 -6.83
N ILE A 162 -6.14 3.67 -7.72
CA ILE A 162 -4.71 3.63 -7.43
C ILE A 162 -4.23 5.08 -7.46
N ASP A 163 -3.77 5.59 -6.31
CA ASP A 163 -3.30 6.96 -6.20
C ASP A 163 -1.93 7.18 -6.86
N GLU A 164 -1.46 8.42 -6.89
CA GLU A 164 -0.18 8.79 -7.51
C GLU A 164 1.02 8.07 -6.86
N ASP A 165 0.93 7.71 -5.60
CA ASP A 165 1.95 6.98 -4.87
C ASP A 165 1.85 5.45 -5.03
N GLY A 166 0.84 4.93 -5.73
CA GLY A 166 0.58 3.51 -5.96
C GLY A 166 -0.13 2.81 -4.80
N ASN A 167 -0.69 3.57 -3.89
CA ASN A 167 -1.55 2.99 -2.88
C ASN A 167 -2.91 2.66 -3.51
N VAL A 168 -3.43 1.50 -3.19
CA VAL A 168 -4.72 1.04 -3.70
C VAL A 168 -5.80 1.35 -2.70
N LYS A 169 -6.86 1.97 -3.18
CA LYS A 169 -8.11 2.08 -2.45
C LYS A 169 -9.18 1.30 -3.18
N VAL A 170 -9.94 0.50 -2.48
CA VAL A 170 -11.12 -0.16 -3.03
C VAL A 170 -12.32 0.23 -2.18
N ASN A 171 -13.32 0.81 -2.84
CA ASN A 171 -14.49 1.37 -2.17
C ASN A 171 -14.09 2.37 -1.05
N GLY A 172 -13.11 3.24 -1.34
CA GLY A 172 -12.60 4.27 -0.42
C GLY A 172 -11.76 3.77 0.75
N LYS A 173 -11.61 2.46 0.91
CA LYS A 173 -10.73 1.85 1.91
C LYS A 173 -9.37 1.57 1.30
N GLU A 174 -8.31 2.03 1.96
CA GLU A 174 -6.94 1.74 1.56
C GLU A 174 -6.61 0.26 1.79
N ILE A 175 -6.17 -0.42 0.75
CA ILE A 175 -5.67 -1.79 0.85
C ILE A 175 -4.32 -1.76 1.56
N LYS A 176 -4.25 -2.45 2.69
CA LYS A 176 -3.02 -2.53 3.51
C LYS A 176 -2.16 -3.74 3.19
N LYS A 177 -2.76 -4.81 2.66
CA LYS A 177 -2.07 -6.06 2.36
C LYS A 177 -2.62 -6.75 1.13
N ILE A 178 -1.75 -7.42 0.38
CA ILE A 178 -2.13 -8.39 -0.64
C ILE A 178 -1.97 -9.80 -0.07
N MET A 179 -3.03 -10.59 -0.29
CA MET A 179 -3.08 -11.99 0.09
C MET A 179 -3.21 -12.85 -1.17
N VAL A 180 -2.68 -14.05 -1.14
CA VAL A 180 -2.87 -15.07 -2.18
C VAL A 180 -3.40 -16.33 -1.50
N ASP A 181 -4.64 -16.71 -1.80
CA ASP A 181 -5.36 -17.80 -1.12
C ASP A 181 -5.31 -17.69 0.41
N GLY A 182 -5.52 -16.45 0.93
CA GLY A 182 -5.54 -16.13 2.36
C GLY A 182 -4.18 -15.96 3.04
N LYS A 183 -3.05 -16.07 2.31
CA LYS A 183 -1.69 -15.93 2.86
C LYS A 183 -1.06 -14.61 2.43
N GLU A 184 -0.31 -13.99 3.34
CA GLU A 184 0.38 -12.74 3.05
C GLU A 184 1.46 -12.95 1.96
N PHE A 185 1.41 -12.14 0.91
CA PHE A 185 2.37 -12.16 -0.16
C PHE A 185 3.37 -11.01 0.04
N PHE A 186 4.68 -11.32 0.12
CA PHE A 186 5.76 -10.37 0.41
C PHE A 186 5.48 -9.47 1.63
N GLY A 187 5.15 -10.09 2.78
CA GLY A 187 4.87 -9.36 4.03
C GLY A 187 3.67 -8.41 3.94
N GLY A 188 2.80 -8.62 2.92
CA GLY A 188 1.66 -7.75 2.65
C GLY A 188 1.99 -6.52 1.82
N ASP A 189 3.18 -6.40 1.24
CA ASP A 189 3.53 -5.29 0.34
C ASP A 189 2.60 -5.26 -0.88
N VAL A 190 1.66 -4.31 -0.84
CA VAL A 190 0.62 -4.14 -1.86
C VAL A 190 1.21 -3.89 -3.23
N LYS A 191 2.23 -3.06 -3.29
CA LYS A 191 2.85 -2.65 -4.55
C LYS A 191 3.59 -3.81 -5.21
N THR A 192 4.31 -4.61 -4.41
CA THR A 192 4.97 -5.83 -4.91
C THR A 192 3.95 -6.81 -5.48
N GLY A 193 2.85 -7.05 -4.78
CA GLY A 193 1.80 -7.95 -5.27
C GLY A 193 1.15 -7.46 -6.57
N LEU A 194 0.78 -6.19 -6.65
CA LEU A 194 0.15 -5.59 -7.83
C LEU A 194 1.00 -5.73 -9.09
N LYS A 195 2.31 -5.55 -8.95
CA LYS A 195 3.22 -5.48 -10.09
C LYS A 195 3.74 -6.81 -10.58
N ASN A 196 3.64 -7.82 -9.75
CA ASN A 196 4.29 -9.09 -10.04
C ASN A 196 3.35 -10.28 -10.16
N LEU A 197 2.12 -10.16 -9.67
CA LEU A 197 1.14 -11.24 -9.82
C LEU A 197 0.44 -11.12 -11.18
N PRO A 198 0.59 -12.11 -12.08
CA PRO A 198 -0.07 -12.08 -13.37
C PRO A 198 -1.58 -12.24 -13.22
N VAL A 199 -2.36 -11.50 -13.99
CA VAL A 199 -3.83 -11.63 -14.02
C VAL A 199 -4.26 -13.05 -14.42
N ASP A 200 -3.49 -13.70 -15.25
CA ASP A 200 -3.82 -15.04 -15.80
C ASP A 200 -4.01 -16.10 -14.72
N MET A 201 -3.37 -15.95 -13.55
CA MET A 201 -3.53 -16.87 -12.43
C MET A 201 -4.77 -16.60 -11.57
N VAL A 202 -5.37 -15.43 -11.69
CA VAL A 202 -6.43 -14.95 -10.79
C VAL A 202 -7.78 -15.47 -11.25
N GLU A 203 -8.52 -16.16 -10.37
CA GLU A 203 -9.93 -16.51 -10.56
C GLU A 203 -10.83 -15.39 -10.05
N LYS A 204 -10.60 -14.97 -8.80
CA LYS A 204 -11.36 -13.93 -8.12
C LYS A 204 -10.45 -13.03 -7.29
N LEU A 205 -10.84 -11.78 -7.18
CA LEU A 205 -10.31 -10.84 -6.21
C LEU A 205 -11.34 -10.61 -5.14
N LYS A 206 -10.94 -10.64 -3.88
CA LYS A 206 -11.80 -10.39 -2.73
C LYS A 206 -11.26 -9.22 -1.93
N THR A 207 -12.11 -8.29 -1.56
CA THR A 207 -11.77 -7.23 -0.62
C THR A 207 -12.62 -7.36 0.63
N TYR A 208 -11.97 -7.38 1.77
CA TYR A 208 -12.61 -7.46 3.08
C TYR A 208 -11.73 -6.86 4.16
N ASP A 209 -12.34 -6.54 5.29
CA ASP A 209 -11.61 -6.09 6.47
C ASP A 209 -11.14 -7.33 7.25
N LYS A 210 -9.83 -7.61 7.14
CA LYS A 210 -9.18 -8.68 7.93
C LYS A 210 -9.09 -8.22 9.37
N LYS A 211 -9.65 -9.00 10.27
CA LYS A 211 -9.54 -8.74 11.70
C LYS A 211 -8.09 -8.77 12.15
N SER A 212 -7.74 -7.91 13.10
CA SER A 212 -6.44 -7.98 13.76
C SER A 212 -6.20 -9.36 14.37
N ASP A 213 -4.95 -9.74 14.56
CA ASP A 213 -4.62 -11.02 15.20
C ASP A 213 -5.27 -11.13 16.59
N LEU A 214 -5.32 -10.02 17.33
CA LEU A 214 -5.98 -9.97 18.62
C LEU A 214 -7.50 -10.18 18.53
N SER A 215 -8.15 -9.46 17.62
CA SER A 215 -9.60 -9.59 17.40
C SER A 215 -10.00 -10.98 16.90
N ARG A 216 -9.19 -11.57 16.03
CA ARG A 216 -9.40 -12.92 15.49
C ARG A 216 -9.34 -13.98 16.60
N ILE A 217 -8.39 -13.84 17.53
CA ILE A 217 -8.15 -14.83 18.59
C ILE A 217 -9.14 -14.64 19.74
N THR A 218 -9.34 -13.40 20.16
CA THR A 218 -10.19 -13.11 21.33
C THR A 218 -11.68 -13.11 20.99
N GLY A 219 -12.02 -12.93 19.70
CA GLY A 219 -13.39 -12.69 19.26
C GLY A 219 -13.91 -11.29 19.58
N ILE A 220 -13.07 -10.43 20.15
CA ILE A 220 -13.39 -9.04 20.52
C ILE A 220 -12.84 -8.15 19.42
N ASP A 221 -13.72 -7.42 18.74
CA ASP A 221 -13.34 -6.43 17.73
C ASP A 221 -12.54 -5.31 18.43
N ASP A 222 -11.27 -5.15 18.06
CA ASP A 222 -10.37 -4.12 18.60
C ASP A 222 -10.35 -2.83 17.75
N GLY A 223 -11.08 -2.83 16.65
CA GLY A 223 -11.14 -1.70 15.72
C GLY A 223 -9.87 -1.54 14.87
N GLU A 224 -8.90 -2.45 14.99
CA GLU A 224 -7.66 -2.46 14.21
C GLU A 224 -7.75 -3.45 13.04
N GLU A 225 -8.83 -3.36 12.28
CA GLU A 225 -9.01 -4.16 11.08
C GLU A 225 -8.18 -3.56 9.93
N GLU A 226 -7.58 -4.44 9.12
CA GLU A 226 -6.86 -4.06 7.92
C GLU A 226 -7.66 -4.47 6.67
N THR A 227 -7.94 -3.53 5.77
CA THR A 227 -8.57 -3.89 4.49
C THR A 227 -7.53 -4.59 3.61
N VAL A 228 -7.86 -5.79 3.17
CA VAL A 228 -6.97 -6.63 2.35
C VAL A 228 -7.57 -6.88 0.97
N LEU A 229 -6.68 -7.10 0.00
CA LEU A 229 -7.01 -7.63 -1.32
C LEU A 229 -6.50 -9.07 -1.39
N ASP A 230 -7.41 -10.02 -1.38
CA ASP A 230 -7.12 -11.46 -1.40
C ASP A 230 -7.43 -12.05 -2.78
N LEU A 231 -6.40 -12.63 -3.39
CA LEU A 231 -6.49 -13.28 -4.68
C LEU A 231 -6.82 -14.75 -4.48
N THR A 232 -7.90 -15.21 -5.09
CA THR A 232 -8.17 -16.64 -5.25
C THR A 232 -7.50 -17.11 -6.55
N VAL A 233 -6.61 -18.07 -6.45
CA VAL A 233 -5.91 -18.66 -7.60
C VAL A 233 -6.83 -19.64 -8.33
N LYS A 234 -6.78 -19.68 -9.66
CA LYS A 234 -7.56 -20.61 -10.48
C LYS A 234 -7.28 -22.06 -10.05
N LYS A 235 -8.32 -22.88 -10.04
CA LYS A 235 -8.21 -24.30 -9.65
C LYS A 235 -7.14 -25.01 -10.48
N GLY A 236 -6.23 -25.68 -9.78
CA GLY A 236 -5.09 -26.40 -10.36
C GLY A 236 -3.82 -25.58 -10.50
N MET A 237 -3.88 -24.25 -10.30
CA MET A 237 -2.70 -23.39 -10.21
C MET A 237 -2.11 -23.29 -8.79
N ASN A 238 -2.78 -23.86 -7.80
CA ASN A 238 -2.28 -23.97 -6.43
C ASN A 238 -1.30 -25.14 -6.24
N GLN A 239 -1.02 -25.92 -7.29
CA GLN A 239 -0.06 -27.04 -7.27
C GLN A 239 0.77 -27.03 -8.56
N GLY A 240 2.02 -26.56 -8.48
CA GLY A 240 2.89 -26.51 -9.64
C GLY A 240 3.87 -25.36 -9.63
N TRP A 241 4.56 -25.22 -10.75
CA TRP A 241 5.43 -24.09 -11.03
C TRP A 241 4.73 -23.17 -12.03
N PHE A 242 4.74 -21.90 -11.74
CA PHE A 242 4.27 -20.88 -12.68
C PHE A 242 5.08 -19.59 -12.53
N GLY A 243 5.12 -18.82 -13.58
CA GLY A 243 5.86 -17.59 -13.58
C GLY A 243 5.86 -16.92 -14.94
N ASN A 244 6.55 -15.83 -15.03
CA ASN A 244 6.74 -15.08 -16.26
C ASN A 244 8.13 -14.45 -16.31
N VAL A 245 8.60 -14.29 -17.52
CA VAL A 245 9.79 -13.50 -17.85
C VAL A 245 9.34 -12.44 -18.85
N ASP A 246 9.62 -11.17 -18.59
CA ASP A 246 9.36 -10.03 -19.46
C ASP A 246 10.68 -9.31 -19.73
N LEU A 247 11.09 -9.25 -20.99
CA LEU A 247 12.29 -8.58 -21.45
C LEU A 247 11.91 -7.50 -22.45
N GLY A 248 12.28 -6.26 -22.14
CA GLY A 248 12.01 -5.10 -22.97
C GLY A 248 13.27 -4.32 -23.32
N ALA A 249 13.39 -3.90 -24.55
CA ALA A 249 14.42 -2.98 -25.04
C ALA A 249 13.77 -1.85 -25.84
N GLY A 250 14.28 -0.64 -25.65
CA GLY A 250 13.66 0.53 -26.23
C GLY A 250 14.64 1.58 -26.73
N THR A 251 14.08 2.64 -27.31
CA THR A 251 14.84 3.85 -27.70
C THR A 251 15.38 4.58 -26.48
N LYS A 252 16.40 5.43 -26.68
CA LYS A 252 17.06 6.21 -25.62
C LYS A 252 17.65 5.33 -24.52
N ASP A 253 18.23 4.21 -24.88
CA ASP A 253 18.84 3.22 -23.98
C ASP A 253 17.89 2.71 -22.88
N ARG A 254 16.58 2.69 -23.17
CA ARG A 254 15.59 2.17 -22.24
C ARG A 254 15.57 0.66 -22.25
N TYR A 255 15.55 0.09 -21.04
CA TYR A 255 15.46 -1.36 -20.85
C TYR A 255 14.51 -1.71 -19.70
N MET A 256 13.91 -2.86 -19.80
CA MET A 256 13.14 -3.48 -18.73
C MET A 256 13.35 -5.00 -18.74
N GLY A 257 13.65 -5.56 -17.60
CA GLY A 257 13.69 -7.00 -17.38
C GLY A 257 12.95 -7.34 -16.10
N ARG A 258 12.03 -8.32 -16.16
CA ARG A 258 11.34 -8.89 -15.00
C ARG A 258 11.32 -10.39 -15.12
N ALA A 259 11.51 -11.05 -13.99
CA ALA A 259 11.31 -12.48 -13.88
C ALA A 259 10.62 -12.79 -12.57
N MET A 260 9.63 -13.65 -12.62
CA MET A 260 8.98 -14.21 -11.43
C MET A 260 8.78 -15.70 -11.61
N ILE A 261 9.15 -16.45 -10.60
CA ILE A 261 8.95 -17.90 -10.54
C ILE A 261 8.30 -18.22 -9.21
N ASN A 262 7.17 -18.92 -9.26
CA ASN A 262 6.43 -19.38 -8.09
C ASN A 262 6.35 -20.90 -8.11
N ARG A 263 6.46 -21.47 -6.93
CA ARG A 263 6.11 -22.85 -6.66
C ARG A 263 5.07 -22.89 -5.56
N PHE A 264 3.87 -23.35 -5.91
CA PHE A 264 2.83 -23.61 -4.94
C PHE A 264 2.66 -25.13 -4.79
N TYR A 265 2.55 -25.55 -3.57
CA TYR A 265 2.32 -26.93 -3.22
C TYR A 265 1.46 -27.00 -1.96
N ASP A 266 0.19 -27.36 -2.14
CA ASP A 266 -0.81 -27.43 -1.08
C ASP A 266 -0.84 -26.10 -0.25
N LYS A 267 -0.43 -26.15 1.00
CA LYS A 267 -0.40 -24.99 1.90
C LYS A 267 0.94 -24.23 1.90
N THR A 268 1.87 -24.61 1.04
CA THR A 268 3.19 -23.98 0.93
C THR A 268 3.30 -23.17 -0.35
N GLN A 269 3.77 -21.95 -0.23
CA GLN A 269 4.01 -21.01 -1.32
C GLN A 269 5.47 -20.54 -1.26
N PHE A 270 6.15 -20.61 -2.39
CA PHE A 270 7.49 -20.07 -2.56
C PHE A 270 7.56 -19.25 -3.83
N SER A 271 8.15 -18.06 -3.77
CA SER A 271 8.25 -17.13 -4.89
C SER A 271 9.64 -16.51 -4.94
N ILE A 272 10.22 -16.44 -6.13
CA ILE A 272 11.41 -15.66 -6.43
C ILE A 272 11.03 -14.62 -7.47
N ILE A 273 11.47 -13.39 -7.26
CA ILE A 273 11.20 -12.28 -8.16
C ILE A 273 12.50 -11.51 -8.42
N GLY A 274 12.67 -11.07 -9.65
CA GLY A 274 13.80 -10.22 -10.04
C GLY A 274 13.35 -9.17 -11.04
N SER A 275 13.86 -7.94 -10.95
CA SER A 275 13.63 -6.91 -11.95
C SER A 275 14.81 -5.97 -12.11
N ALA A 276 14.96 -5.43 -13.31
CA ALA A 276 15.91 -4.36 -13.62
C ALA A 276 15.32 -3.48 -14.72
N ASN A 277 15.32 -2.16 -14.52
CA ASN A 277 14.82 -1.22 -15.52
C ASN A 277 15.37 0.20 -15.32
N ASN A 278 15.26 1.03 -16.35
CA ASN A 278 15.56 2.47 -16.31
C ASN A 278 14.40 3.33 -16.87
N VAL A 279 13.18 2.84 -16.75
CA VAL A 279 11.95 3.49 -17.26
C VAL A 279 11.10 4.06 -16.13
N ASN A 280 11.72 4.40 -15.00
CA ASN A 280 11.05 4.88 -13.78
C ASN A 280 10.04 3.88 -13.20
N ASP A 281 10.15 2.60 -13.54
CA ASP A 281 9.40 1.56 -12.88
C ASP A 281 10.18 1.12 -11.64
N GLN A 282 9.66 1.43 -10.47
CA GLN A 282 10.31 1.05 -9.19
C GLN A 282 10.26 -0.47 -8.93
N GLY A 283 9.92 -1.25 -9.93
CA GLY A 283 9.90 -2.72 -9.85
C GLY A 283 8.81 -3.21 -8.91
N PHE A 284 9.21 -3.60 -7.71
CA PHE A 284 8.31 -4.19 -6.74
C PHE A 284 7.82 -3.21 -5.65
N SER A 285 8.39 -2.02 -5.56
CA SER A 285 7.93 -0.99 -4.63
C SER A 285 7.55 0.27 -5.39
N GLY A 286 6.29 0.39 -5.70
CA GLY A 286 5.63 1.61 -6.13
C GLY A 286 5.90 2.09 -7.54
N GLY A 287 4.93 2.10 -8.35
CA GLY A 287 4.87 2.74 -9.65
C GLY A 287 3.99 1.95 -10.63
N GLY A 288 2.84 2.48 -11.02
CA GLY A 288 1.85 1.83 -11.85
C GLY A 288 2.24 1.70 -13.33
N GLY A 289 1.99 0.55 -13.91
CA GLY A 289 1.91 0.34 -15.36
C GLY A 289 0.50 0.60 -15.84
N GLY A 290 0.06 1.83 -15.84
CA GLY A 290 -1.09 2.32 -16.58
C GLY A 290 -0.64 3.47 -17.42
N PRO A 291 -1.53 4.16 -18.14
CA PRO A 291 -1.10 5.37 -18.83
C PRO A 291 -0.37 6.21 -17.79
N ARG A 292 0.93 6.42 -18.02
CA ARG A 292 1.85 7.03 -17.05
C ARG A 292 1.53 8.52 -16.92
N TRP A 293 0.47 8.82 -16.21
CA TRP A 293 0.14 10.17 -15.73
C TRP A 293 0.96 10.52 -14.48
N ARG A 294 1.82 9.59 -14.04
CA ARG A 294 2.63 9.79 -12.85
C ARG A 294 3.75 10.76 -13.14
N ARG A 295 3.78 11.79 -12.34
CA ARG A 295 4.93 12.64 -12.14
C ARG A 295 6.01 11.83 -11.43
N ASN A 296 6.84 11.16 -12.19
CA ASN A 296 8.04 10.52 -11.65
C ASN A 296 9.16 11.53 -11.77
N ASN A 297 9.47 12.20 -10.68
CA ASN A 297 10.59 13.11 -10.63
C ASN A 297 11.88 12.33 -10.89
N GLY A 298 12.71 12.86 -11.79
CA GLY A 298 13.99 12.30 -12.14
C GLY A 298 13.95 11.10 -13.11
N LEU A 299 15.15 10.66 -13.46
CA LEU A 299 15.41 9.43 -14.21
C LEU A 299 15.88 8.38 -13.22
N ASN A 300 15.11 7.30 -13.07
CA ASN A 300 15.42 6.27 -12.08
C ASN A 300 15.74 4.94 -12.78
N ALA A 301 16.93 4.40 -12.47
CA ALA A 301 17.27 3.02 -12.74
C ALA A 301 17.12 2.20 -11.46
N THR A 302 16.44 1.06 -11.56
CA THR A 302 16.19 0.19 -10.41
C THR A 302 16.55 -1.25 -10.73
N LYS A 303 17.11 -1.95 -9.74
CA LYS A 303 17.37 -3.40 -9.79
C LYS A 303 16.88 -4.01 -8.49
N MET A 304 16.26 -5.17 -8.56
CA MET A 304 15.71 -5.82 -7.38
C MET A 304 15.76 -7.33 -7.50
N LEU A 305 16.00 -7.98 -6.37
CA LEU A 305 15.88 -9.42 -6.19
C LEU A 305 15.10 -9.66 -4.89
N GLY A 306 14.09 -10.53 -4.95
CA GLY A 306 13.28 -10.86 -3.78
C GLY A 306 12.92 -12.34 -3.73
N ALA A 307 12.75 -12.85 -2.52
CA ALA A 307 12.23 -14.16 -2.25
C ALA A 307 11.14 -14.09 -1.18
N ASN A 308 10.10 -14.89 -1.33
CA ASN A 308 8.99 -14.99 -0.38
C ASN A 308 8.68 -16.45 -0.12
N PHE A 309 8.36 -16.77 1.12
CA PHE A 309 7.98 -18.09 1.58
C PHE A 309 6.80 -17.97 2.53
N ALA A 310 5.82 -18.86 2.40
CA ALA A 310 4.72 -19.01 3.35
C ALA A 310 4.28 -20.47 3.41
N THR A 311 4.07 -20.98 4.62
CA THR A 311 3.53 -22.33 4.85
C THR A 311 2.64 -22.34 6.08
N GLU A 312 1.68 -23.24 6.09
CA GLU A 312 0.69 -23.37 7.17
C GLU A 312 0.42 -24.84 7.47
N THR A 313 0.43 -25.16 8.76
CA THR A 313 -0.09 -26.42 9.31
C THR A 313 -1.26 -26.09 10.23
N GLU A 314 -1.87 -27.09 10.85
CA GLU A 314 -2.98 -26.87 11.81
C GLU A 314 -2.58 -25.99 13.01
N LYS A 315 -1.32 -26.08 13.46
CA LYS A 315 -0.83 -25.42 14.66
C LYS A 315 0.22 -24.34 14.40
N LEU A 316 0.84 -24.35 13.21
CA LEU A 316 1.98 -23.50 12.92
C LEU A 316 1.80 -22.84 11.56
N GLU A 317 1.92 -21.50 11.53
CA GLU A 317 2.01 -20.70 10.31
C GLU A 317 3.37 -20.02 10.29
N LEU A 318 4.13 -20.19 9.22
CA LEU A 318 5.41 -19.58 8.98
C LEU A 318 5.36 -18.80 7.68
N GLY A 319 5.91 -17.59 7.68
CA GLY A 319 6.03 -16.79 6.50
C GLY A 319 7.21 -15.84 6.62
N GLY A 320 7.71 -15.39 5.47
CA GLY A 320 8.77 -14.41 5.45
C GLY A 320 9.16 -14.00 4.05
N SER A 321 9.78 -12.84 3.94
CA SER A 321 10.31 -12.32 2.70
C SER A 321 11.69 -11.72 2.89
N MET A 322 12.48 -11.76 1.82
CA MET A 322 13.79 -11.11 1.72
C MET A 322 13.80 -10.31 0.43
N ARG A 323 14.37 -9.10 0.47
CA ARG A 323 14.39 -8.22 -0.68
C ARG A 323 15.66 -7.37 -0.68
N TYR A 324 16.41 -7.43 -1.77
CA TYR A 324 17.49 -6.53 -2.09
C TYR A 324 17.07 -5.57 -3.18
N ASN A 325 17.28 -4.27 -2.97
CA ASN A 325 16.98 -3.23 -3.95
C ASN A 325 18.23 -2.39 -4.19
N TYR A 326 18.43 -2.02 -5.45
CA TYR A 326 19.36 -0.98 -5.88
C TYR A 326 18.57 0.06 -6.66
N ARG A 327 18.79 1.34 -6.34
CA ARG A 327 18.24 2.48 -7.06
C ARG A 327 19.33 3.47 -7.40
N ASP A 328 19.30 4.01 -8.62
CA ASP A 328 20.10 5.14 -9.06
C ASP A 328 19.13 6.16 -9.66
N ALA A 329 18.94 7.26 -8.97
CA ALA A 329 18.00 8.31 -9.34
C ALA A 329 18.78 9.56 -9.69
N ASP A 330 18.56 10.09 -10.90
CA ASP A 330 19.12 11.34 -11.41
C ASP A 330 17.98 12.34 -11.59
N GLU A 331 17.96 13.35 -10.75
CA GLU A 331 16.91 14.37 -10.67
C GLU A 331 17.48 15.75 -10.97
N SER A 332 16.93 16.42 -11.98
CA SER A 332 17.12 17.84 -12.22
C SER A 332 15.82 18.56 -11.91
N SER A 333 15.88 19.68 -11.20
CA SER A 333 14.71 20.47 -10.89
C SER A 333 14.96 21.96 -11.07
N ILE A 334 13.92 22.64 -11.53
CA ILE A 334 13.82 24.10 -11.58
C ILE A 334 12.81 24.50 -10.52
N GLY A 335 13.21 25.33 -9.57
CA GLY A 335 12.42 25.77 -8.44
C GLY A 335 12.10 27.25 -8.48
N GLN A 336 10.88 27.58 -8.08
CA GLN A 336 10.37 28.92 -7.93
C GLN A 336 9.68 29.00 -6.57
N ASN A 337 10.18 29.85 -5.69
CA ASN A 337 9.61 30.05 -4.37
C ASN A 337 9.25 31.52 -4.21
N GLU A 338 8.03 31.79 -3.81
CA GLU A 338 7.57 33.10 -3.35
C GLU A 338 7.36 32.99 -1.84
N ASN A 339 8.16 33.74 -1.09
CA ASN A 339 8.06 33.80 0.37
C ASN A 339 7.28 35.06 0.76
N PHE A 340 6.19 34.88 1.48
CA PHE A 340 5.34 35.97 1.92
C PHE A 340 6.02 36.74 3.04
N LEU A 341 6.09 38.09 2.88
CA LEU A 341 6.54 39.03 3.89
C LEU A 341 5.35 39.84 4.38
N THR A 342 5.51 40.64 5.41
CA THR A 342 4.45 41.56 5.88
C THR A 342 4.13 42.67 4.89
N ASN A 343 5.12 43.09 4.09
CA ASN A 343 5.04 44.19 3.10
C ASN A 343 5.64 43.72 1.76
N GLY A 344 5.01 42.78 1.07
CA GLY A 344 5.50 42.27 -0.21
C GLY A 344 5.90 40.80 -0.17
N SER A 345 6.71 40.35 -1.10
CA SER A 345 7.23 39.02 -1.19
C SER A 345 8.73 39.02 -1.50
N SER A 346 9.42 38.00 -1.03
CA SER A 346 10.77 37.67 -1.50
C SER A 346 10.66 36.47 -2.44
N PHE A 347 11.38 36.54 -3.55
CA PHE A 347 11.37 35.51 -4.58
C PHE A 347 12.71 34.77 -4.60
N GLN A 348 12.66 33.47 -4.73
CA GLN A 348 13.85 32.64 -4.89
C GLN A 348 13.68 31.70 -6.08
N ASN A 349 14.60 31.77 -7.00
CA ASN A 349 14.71 30.85 -8.11
C ASN A 349 15.89 29.90 -7.90
N SER A 350 15.77 28.64 -8.31
CA SER A 350 16.83 27.65 -8.14
C SER A 350 16.87 26.63 -9.28
N ASN A 351 18.10 26.17 -9.59
CA ASN A 351 18.39 25.03 -10.45
C ASN A 351 19.13 24.00 -9.60
N ALA A 352 18.56 22.83 -9.42
CA ALA A 352 19.16 21.77 -8.63
C ALA A 352 19.35 20.50 -9.46
N GLN A 353 20.49 19.84 -9.24
CA GLN A 353 20.81 18.52 -9.76
C GLN A 353 21.09 17.59 -8.57
N LYS A 354 20.44 16.45 -8.52
CA LYS A 354 20.59 15.46 -7.45
C LYS A 354 20.75 14.08 -8.03
N ARG A 355 21.74 13.33 -7.57
CA ARG A 355 21.89 11.93 -7.88
C ARG A 355 21.90 11.13 -6.59
N ASN A 356 20.94 10.24 -6.47
CA ASN A 356 20.78 9.39 -5.29
C ASN A 356 20.97 7.93 -5.71
N LYS A 357 22.04 7.30 -5.19
CA LYS A 357 22.23 5.84 -5.28
C LYS A 357 21.93 5.24 -3.92
N ALA A 358 21.09 4.23 -3.92
CA ALA A 358 20.70 3.54 -2.70
C ALA A 358 20.71 2.03 -2.92
N LYS A 359 21.33 1.32 -1.99
CA LYS A 359 21.25 -0.14 -1.84
C LYS A 359 20.49 -0.41 -0.56
N SER A 360 19.58 -1.36 -0.58
CA SER A 360 18.90 -1.77 0.64
C SER A 360 18.62 -3.27 0.63
N PHE A 361 18.76 -3.87 1.79
CA PHE A 361 18.36 -5.25 2.06
C PHE A 361 17.33 -5.23 3.20
N ASN A 362 16.18 -5.85 2.97
CA ASN A 362 15.13 -5.97 3.95
C ASN A 362 14.73 -7.44 4.08
N ALA A 363 14.57 -7.90 5.30
CA ALA A 363 14.08 -9.22 5.61
C ALA A 363 13.01 -9.13 6.70
N ASP A 364 11.88 -9.80 6.49
CA ASP A 364 10.81 -9.94 7.45
C ASP A 364 10.44 -11.41 7.61
N PHE A 365 10.06 -11.77 8.82
CA PHE A 365 9.65 -13.10 9.14
C PHE A 365 8.44 -13.06 10.08
N ARG A 366 7.52 -14.03 9.96
CA ARG A 366 6.36 -14.22 10.80
C ARG A 366 6.23 -15.67 11.20
N LEU A 367 6.12 -15.89 12.48
CA LEU A 367 5.77 -17.17 13.08
C LEU A 367 4.48 -16.97 13.87
N GLU A 368 3.47 -17.78 13.59
CA GLU A 368 2.28 -17.90 14.44
C GLU A 368 2.16 -19.36 14.90
N TRP A 369 2.17 -19.55 16.21
CA TRP A 369 2.06 -20.86 16.82
C TRP A 369 0.83 -20.94 17.73
N LYS A 370 -0.01 -21.95 17.50
CA LYS A 370 -1.23 -22.25 18.24
C LYS A 370 -1.03 -23.58 18.98
N PRO A 371 -0.37 -23.58 20.15
CA PRO A 371 -0.14 -24.80 20.91
C PRO A 371 -1.44 -25.50 21.31
N ASP A 372 -2.47 -24.73 21.65
CA ASP A 372 -3.82 -25.15 21.99
C ASP A 372 -4.88 -24.15 21.46
N SER A 373 -6.16 -24.47 21.62
CA SER A 373 -7.29 -23.62 21.16
C SER A 373 -7.45 -22.30 21.93
N MET A 374 -6.75 -22.15 23.07
CA MET A 374 -6.85 -20.98 23.96
C MET A 374 -5.63 -20.07 23.87
N THR A 375 -4.51 -20.55 23.30
CA THR A 375 -3.23 -19.83 23.26
C THR A 375 -2.82 -19.58 21.83
N ASN A 376 -2.35 -18.37 21.57
CA ASN A 376 -1.73 -18.00 20.29
C ASN A 376 -0.47 -17.20 20.59
N ILE A 377 0.61 -17.55 19.92
CA ILE A 377 1.92 -16.91 20.03
C ILE A 377 2.32 -16.44 18.65
N ILE A 378 2.59 -15.14 18.50
CA ILE A 378 3.02 -14.53 17.25
C ILE A 378 4.37 -13.87 17.47
N PHE A 379 5.34 -14.22 16.66
CA PHE A 379 6.67 -13.61 16.65
C PHE A 379 6.97 -13.02 15.26
N ARG A 380 7.37 -11.75 15.22
CA ARG A 380 7.64 -11.02 13.97
C ARG A 380 8.94 -10.25 14.10
N PRO A 381 10.07 -10.80 13.70
CA PRO A 381 11.32 -10.06 13.51
C PRO A 381 11.36 -9.43 12.12
N ASN A 382 11.99 -8.28 12.01
CA ASN A 382 12.40 -7.68 10.76
C ASN A 382 13.82 -7.11 10.88
N PHE A 383 14.49 -7.03 9.76
CA PHE A 383 15.86 -6.55 9.62
C PHE A 383 15.95 -5.69 8.37
N SER A 384 16.66 -4.57 8.45
CA SER A 384 16.91 -3.67 7.32
C SER A 384 18.35 -3.18 7.37
N TRP A 385 19.00 -3.25 6.21
CA TRP A 385 20.30 -2.65 5.96
C TRP A 385 20.19 -1.71 4.77
N GLY A 386 20.90 -0.58 4.81
CA GLY A 386 20.93 0.40 3.73
C GLY A 386 22.29 1.05 3.57
N ASP A 387 22.64 1.35 2.33
CA ASP A 387 23.83 2.08 1.91
C ASP A 387 23.37 3.12 0.90
N THR A 388 23.69 4.38 1.11
CA THR A 388 23.23 5.51 0.29
C THR A 388 24.39 6.43 -0.07
N GLU A 389 24.38 6.93 -1.31
CA GLU A 389 25.24 7.98 -1.83
C GLU A 389 24.36 9.04 -2.46
N ASN A 390 24.31 10.23 -1.84
CA ASN A 390 23.52 11.36 -2.32
C ASN A 390 24.45 12.49 -2.75
N ARG A 391 24.45 12.82 -4.03
CA ARG A 391 25.15 13.98 -4.59
C ARG A 391 24.13 15.04 -4.95
N SER A 392 24.37 16.27 -4.53
CA SER A 392 23.53 17.40 -4.89
C SER A 392 24.36 18.61 -5.30
N MET A 393 23.86 19.31 -6.28
CA MET A 393 24.33 20.62 -6.68
C MET A 393 23.12 21.53 -6.82
N ASP A 394 23.14 22.67 -6.17
CA ASP A 394 22.09 23.67 -6.20
C ASP A 394 22.69 25.05 -6.51
N VAL A 395 22.06 25.75 -7.42
CA VAL A 395 22.36 27.16 -7.71
C VAL A 395 21.05 27.94 -7.54
N SER A 396 21.07 28.95 -6.71
CA SER A 396 19.87 29.75 -6.43
C SER A 396 20.16 31.26 -6.39
N GLY A 397 19.13 32.06 -6.63
CA GLY A 397 19.15 33.49 -6.50
C GLY A 397 17.91 33.98 -5.76
N THR A 398 18.11 34.90 -4.82
CA THR A 398 17.04 35.55 -4.06
C THR A 398 16.86 36.98 -4.52
N PHE A 399 15.60 37.41 -4.69
CA PHE A 399 15.21 38.70 -5.21
C PHE A 399 14.19 39.39 -4.28
N ASN A 400 14.33 40.71 -4.09
CA ASN A 400 13.39 41.55 -3.32
C ASN A 400 12.18 42.02 -4.16
N GLY A 401 12.17 41.81 -5.47
CA GLY A 401 11.07 42.06 -6.39
C GLY A 401 10.75 40.83 -7.22
N ASP A 402 9.61 40.85 -7.88
CA ASP A 402 9.20 39.75 -8.75
C ASP A 402 10.07 39.68 -10.01
N PRO A 403 10.97 38.70 -10.15
CA PRO A 403 11.91 38.63 -11.27
C PRO A 403 11.22 38.33 -12.60
N TYR A 404 10.00 37.76 -12.58
CA TYR A 404 9.22 37.46 -13.80
C TYR A 404 8.62 38.71 -14.46
N GLN A 405 8.61 39.85 -13.78
CA GLN A 405 8.24 41.12 -14.38
C GLN A 405 9.39 41.73 -15.17
N ILE A 406 10.63 41.27 -14.98
CA ILE A 406 11.84 41.79 -15.63
C ILE A 406 12.28 40.86 -16.74
N VAL A 407 12.35 39.55 -16.48
CA VAL A 407 12.79 38.51 -17.44
C VAL A 407 11.79 37.37 -17.49
N THR A 408 11.67 36.73 -18.65
CA THR A 408 10.72 35.63 -18.85
C THR A 408 11.08 34.41 -18.00
N ASN A 409 12.38 34.09 -17.89
CA ASN A 409 12.87 32.96 -17.13
C ASN A 409 14.05 33.33 -16.23
N PRO A 410 13.82 33.71 -14.98
CA PRO A 410 14.88 34.08 -14.06
C PRO A 410 15.94 33.03 -13.81
N ASN A 411 15.58 31.75 -14.02
CA ASN A 411 16.49 30.62 -13.82
C ASN A 411 17.65 30.58 -14.82
N ASP A 412 17.50 31.23 -15.98
CA ASP A 412 18.57 31.36 -16.98
C ASP A 412 19.63 32.40 -16.57
N TYR A 413 19.39 33.15 -15.50
CA TYR A 413 20.24 34.20 -14.97
C TYR A 413 20.87 33.85 -13.61
N LEU A 414 20.80 32.59 -13.19
CA LEU A 414 21.36 32.08 -11.93
C LEU A 414 22.85 31.71 -12.05
N ASN A 415 23.63 32.52 -12.80
CA ASN A 415 25.03 32.23 -13.08
C ASN A 415 25.93 32.58 -11.91
N PHE A 416 26.90 31.74 -11.63
CA PHE A 416 27.86 31.88 -10.53
C PHE A 416 29.25 32.31 -11.04
N GLY A 417 29.28 33.36 -11.83
CA GLY A 417 30.49 34.17 -11.94
C GLY A 417 31.53 33.83 -12.97
N ASP A 418 31.41 32.86 -13.84
CA ASP A 418 32.37 32.63 -14.91
C ASP A 418 31.70 32.77 -16.29
N ASN A 419 31.72 33.98 -16.84
CA ASN A 419 31.60 34.37 -18.25
C ASN A 419 30.57 33.69 -19.20
N GLU A 420 29.73 32.80 -18.75
CA GLU A 420 28.81 32.03 -19.58
C GLU A 420 27.37 32.06 -19.05
N GLY A 421 26.76 33.23 -19.08
CA GLY A 421 25.36 33.28 -18.71
C GLY A 421 24.72 34.63 -19.10
N ASN A 422 23.39 34.60 -19.15
CA ASN A 422 22.62 35.79 -19.39
C ASN A 422 22.81 36.76 -18.22
N SER A 423 23.03 38.04 -18.52
CA SER A 423 23.09 39.11 -17.54
C SER A 423 21.94 40.09 -17.78
N SER A 424 21.38 40.63 -16.72
CA SER A 424 20.37 41.69 -16.77
C SER A 424 20.63 42.70 -15.65
N GLU A 425 21.00 43.91 -16.02
CA GLU A 425 21.27 44.98 -15.04
C GLU A 425 20.04 45.28 -14.19
N GLU A 426 18.85 45.19 -14.76
CA GLU A 426 17.60 45.42 -14.04
C GLU A 426 17.31 44.30 -13.03
N LEU A 427 17.59 43.04 -13.39
CA LEU A 427 17.42 41.89 -12.49
C LEU A 427 18.45 41.92 -11.36
N ASP A 428 19.69 42.36 -11.65
CA ASP A 428 20.76 42.47 -10.66
C ASP A 428 20.46 43.56 -9.60
N LYS A 429 19.74 44.60 -9.95
CA LYS A 429 19.31 45.65 -8.98
C LYS A 429 18.38 45.14 -7.91
N ILE A 430 17.57 44.10 -8.19
CA ILE A 430 16.65 43.52 -7.22
C ILE A 430 17.23 42.24 -6.59
N ARG A 431 18.40 41.75 -7.02
CA ARG A 431 19.08 40.60 -6.48
C ARG A 431 19.66 40.86 -5.10
N VAL A 432 19.34 40.03 -4.12
CA VAL A 432 19.84 40.09 -2.74
C VAL A 432 21.02 39.17 -2.54
N ASN A 433 20.89 37.92 -3.01
CA ASN A 433 21.98 36.97 -2.96
C ASN A 433 21.93 35.97 -4.13
N SER A 434 23.08 35.32 -4.36
CA SER A 434 23.21 34.15 -5.17
C SER A 434 23.98 33.10 -4.37
N SER A 435 23.55 31.88 -4.39
CA SER A 435 24.18 30.75 -3.69
C SER A 435 24.43 29.61 -4.63
N LYS A 436 25.62 29.02 -4.55
CA LYS A 436 26.00 27.76 -5.20
C LYS A 436 26.43 26.79 -4.12
N SER A 437 25.81 25.67 -4.04
CA SER A 437 26.19 24.62 -3.08
C SER A 437 26.37 23.28 -3.78
N TRP A 438 27.33 22.55 -3.30
CA TRP A 438 27.61 21.19 -3.68
C TRP A 438 27.70 20.33 -2.41
N SER A 439 27.10 19.14 -2.41
CA SER A 439 27.16 18.23 -1.28
C SER A 439 27.17 16.76 -1.75
N LEU A 440 27.99 15.96 -1.09
CA LEU A 440 27.99 14.50 -1.14
C LEU A 440 27.68 13.98 0.26
N VAL A 441 26.68 13.14 0.39
CA VAL A 441 26.35 12.44 1.64
C VAL A 441 26.44 10.94 1.39
N GLU A 442 27.30 10.29 2.13
CA GLU A 442 27.43 8.83 2.16
C GLU A 442 26.88 8.33 3.49
N GLY A 443 25.99 7.34 3.44
CA GLY A 443 25.27 6.87 4.61
C GLY A 443 25.15 5.36 4.67
N ASN A 444 25.44 4.80 5.83
CA ASN A 444 25.20 3.40 6.14
C ASN A 444 24.16 3.29 7.26
N SER A 445 23.21 2.41 7.11
CA SER A 445 22.17 2.19 8.10
C SER A 445 21.95 0.69 8.36
N LEU A 446 21.77 0.36 9.62
CA LEU A 446 21.44 -0.98 10.08
C LEU A 446 20.32 -0.87 11.11
N SER A 447 19.23 -1.58 10.90
CA SER A 447 18.14 -1.59 11.87
C SER A 447 17.46 -2.95 11.97
N GLY A 448 16.93 -3.24 13.13
CA GLY A 448 16.17 -4.44 13.37
C GLY A 448 15.08 -4.21 14.41
N ASN A 449 13.96 -4.89 14.22
CA ASN A 449 12.86 -4.91 15.19
C ASN A 449 12.39 -6.35 15.38
N ALA A 450 11.99 -6.68 16.59
CA ALA A 450 11.33 -7.93 16.89
C ALA A 450 10.12 -7.65 17.78
N SER A 451 8.99 -8.27 17.47
CA SER A 451 7.80 -8.22 18.31
C SER A 451 7.30 -9.62 18.65
N LEU A 452 6.94 -9.81 19.90
CA LEU A 452 6.35 -11.03 20.45
C LEU A 452 4.97 -10.70 21.01
N GLN A 453 3.95 -11.38 20.55
CA GLN A 453 2.60 -11.29 21.10
C GLN A 453 2.16 -12.66 21.59
N ILE A 454 1.71 -12.73 22.82
CA ILE A 454 1.15 -13.92 23.46
C ILE A 454 -0.28 -13.61 23.89
N ASN A 455 -1.23 -14.32 23.31
CA ASN A 455 -2.65 -14.19 23.65
C ASN A 455 -3.10 -15.44 24.39
N ARG A 456 -3.77 -15.28 25.52
CA ARG A 456 -4.38 -16.37 26.26
C ARG A 456 -5.84 -16.06 26.53
N LYS A 457 -6.74 -16.89 26.04
CA LYS A 457 -8.15 -16.90 26.45
C LYS A 457 -8.23 -17.55 27.83
N LEU A 458 -8.87 -16.88 28.78
CA LEU A 458 -9.05 -17.37 30.14
C LEU A 458 -10.40 -18.11 30.32
N ASN A 459 -11.35 -17.84 29.41
CA ASN A 459 -12.62 -18.55 29.30
C ASN A 459 -13.25 -18.37 27.93
N ASN A 460 -14.36 -19.07 27.67
CA ASN A 460 -15.13 -18.98 26.41
C ASN A 460 -16.09 -17.78 26.34
N LYS A 461 -16.15 -16.93 27.39
CA LYS A 461 -17.03 -15.75 27.45
C LYS A 461 -16.33 -14.47 27.00
N GLY A 462 -15.07 -14.55 26.56
CA GLY A 462 -14.28 -13.42 26.05
C GLY A 462 -13.28 -12.81 27.05
N ARG A 463 -13.15 -13.36 28.29
CA ARG A 463 -12.06 -12.99 29.20
C ARG A 463 -10.73 -13.43 28.63
N ASN A 464 -9.81 -12.50 28.47
CA ASN A 464 -8.50 -12.79 27.89
C ASN A 464 -7.42 -11.86 28.44
N ILE A 465 -6.19 -12.33 28.31
CA ILE A 465 -4.98 -11.57 28.62
C ILE A 465 -4.04 -11.62 27.41
N THR A 466 -3.47 -10.48 27.07
CA THR A 466 -2.52 -10.33 25.97
C THR A 466 -1.26 -9.66 26.44
N PHE A 467 -0.14 -10.32 26.26
CA PHE A 467 1.18 -9.70 26.41
C PHE A 467 1.74 -9.36 25.01
N ARG A 468 2.29 -8.15 24.87
CA ARG A 468 3.07 -7.73 23.70
C ARG A 468 4.42 -7.20 24.17
N GLY A 469 5.50 -7.81 23.69
CA GLY A 469 6.86 -7.34 23.87
C GLY A 469 7.41 -6.89 22.53
N SER A 470 8.20 -5.82 22.51
CA SER A 470 8.96 -5.42 21.31
C SER A 470 10.33 -4.89 21.68
N PHE A 471 11.28 -5.13 20.81
CA PHE A 471 12.64 -4.60 20.86
C PHE A 471 13.01 -4.11 19.47
N GLY A 472 13.64 -2.94 19.39
CA GLY A 472 14.17 -2.38 18.17
C GLY A 472 15.51 -1.72 18.39
N PHE A 473 16.37 -1.77 17.40
CA PHE A 473 17.64 -1.05 17.36
C PHE A 473 17.85 -0.46 15.98
N GLY A 474 18.63 0.60 15.89
CA GLY A 474 19.07 1.22 14.65
C GLY A 474 20.38 1.95 14.88
N ASN A 475 21.29 1.77 13.93
CA ASN A 475 22.53 2.50 13.78
C ASN A 475 22.51 3.16 12.40
N ASN A 476 22.93 4.41 12.32
CA ASN A 476 23.00 5.14 11.07
C ASN A 476 24.20 6.08 11.11
N ASP A 477 25.16 5.84 10.22
CA ASP A 477 26.36 6.65 10.06
C ASP A 477 26.26 7.43 8.77
N ASN A 478 26.40 8.75 8.85
CA ASN A 478 26.39 9.63 7.69
C ASN A 478 27.66 10.48 7.67
N ASP A 479 28.34 10.45 6.55
CA ASP A 479 29.45 11.32 6.21
C ASP A 479 29.04 12.31 5.13
N GLN A 480 29.17 13.59 5.39
CA GLN A 480 28.80 14.64 4.46
C GLN A 480 30.00 15.49 4.10
N TYR A 481 30.22 15.65 2.81
CA TYR A 481 31.17 16.61 2.23
C TYR A 481 30.36 17.77 1.66
N MET A 482 30.68 18.99 2.03
CA MET A 482 29.90 20.17 1.63
C MET A 482 30.82 21.32 1.21
N ASN A 483 30.47 21.93 0.09
CA ASN A 483 31.09 23.17 -0.39
C ASN A 483 29.99 24.13 -0.82
N SER A 484 29.96 25.33 -0.25
CA SER A 484 28.94 26.34 -0.55
C SER A 484 29.60 27.70 -0.64
N GLU A 485 29.19 28.48 -1.64
CA GLU A 485 29.56 29.87 -1.81
C GLU A 485 28.27 30.69 -1.94
N THR A 486 28.17 31.75 -1.13
CA THR A 486 27.05 32.68 -1.17
C THR A 486 27.58 34.09 -1.37
N ARG A 487 27.09 34.75 -2.40
CA ARG A 487 27.40 36.14 -2.77
C ARG A 487 26.23 37.03 -2.44
N TYR A 488 26.47 38.12 -1.75
CA TYR A 488 25.46 39.07 -1.33
C TYR A 488 25.61 40.37 -2.13
N TYR A 489 24.50 40.93 -2.57
CA TYR A 489 24.44 42.10 -3.44
C TYR A 489 23.62 43.21 -2.80
N GLN A 490 24.05 44.45 -3.01
CA GLN A 490 23.30 45.64 -2.67
C GLN A 490 23.28 46.58 -3.89
N GLU A 491 22.07 46.91 -4.35
CA GLU A 491 21.87 47.74 -5.56
C GLU A 491 22.67 47.24 -6.79
N GLY A 492 22.74 45.94 -6.98
CA GLY A 492 23.46 45.27 -8.06
C GLY A 492 24.98 45.12 -7.85
N LEU A 493 25.53 45.63 -6.74
CA LEU A 493 26.97 45.52 -6.43
C LEU A 493 27.23 44.39 -5.42
N LEU A 494 28.22 43.56 -5.73
CA LEU A 494 28.71 42.50 -4.79
C LEU A 494 29.42 43.18 -3.60
N PHE A 495 28.93 42.95 -2.37
CA PHE A 495 29.55 43.51 -1.17
C PHE A 495 30.15 42.50 -0.22
N ARG A 496 29.72 41.21 -0.31
CA ARG A 496 30.19 40.12 0.57
C ARG A 496 30.13 38.81 -0.14
N THR A 497 31.09 37.94 0.16
CA THR A 497 31.10 36.50 -0.24
C THR A 497 31.41 35.66 0.96
N ASP A 498 30.54 34.66 1.20
CA ASP A 498 30.75 33.64 2.23
C ASP A 498 31.08 32.32 1.54
N SER A 499 32.15 31.66 1.95
CA SER A 499 32.57 30.35 1.46
C SER A 499 32.62 29.37 2.62
N ILE A 500 31.93 28.25 2.49
CA ILE A 500 31.86 27.16 3.48
C ILE A 500 32.39 25.91 2.82
N ARG A 501 33.39 25.27 3.45
CA ARG A 501 33.89 23.93 3.08
C ARG A 501 33.96 23.09 4.32
N ARG A 502 33.21 21.99 4.34
CA ARG A 502 33.07 21.18 5.55
C ARG A 502 33.07 19.69 5.24
N TYR A 503 33.68 18.95 6.14
CA TYR A 503 33.43 17.54 6.32
C TYR A 503 32.62 17.36 7.61
N ILE A 504 31.56 16.57 7.56
CA ILE A 504 30.62 16.41 8.69
C ILE A 504 30.36 14.92 8.86
N THR A 505 30.61 14.41 10.06
CA THR A 505 30.20 13.04 10.43
C THR A 505 28.99 13.11 11.37
N THR A 506 28.06 12.16 11.24
CA THR A 506 26.86 12.14 12.09
C THR A 506 26.49 10.68 12.40
N PRO A 507 27.25 10.00 13.27
CA PRO A 507 26.81 8.71 13.81
C PRO A 507 25.55 8.91 14.67
N THR A 508 24.61 7.99 14.52
CA THR A 508 23.35 8.01 15.25
C THR A 508 22.99 6.59 15.69
N ASP A 509 22.84 6.41 17.02
CA ASP A 509 22.43 5.16 17.63
C ASP A 509 21.05 5.28 18.25
N ASN A 510 20.22 4.30 18.05
CA ASN A 510 18.92 4.24 18.69
C ASN A 510 18.56 2.81 19.08
N TYR A 511 17.91 2.67 20.20
CA TYR A 511 17.25 1.42 20.58
C TYR A 511 15.98 1.70 21.40
N ASN A 512 15.04 0.81 21.29
CA ASN A 512 13.79 0.91 22.02
C ASN A 512 13.29 -0.46 22.47
N TYR A 513 12.62 -0.51 23.59
CA TYR A 513 11.86 -1.68 24.00
C TYR A 513 10.53 -1.26 24.62
N ALA A 514 9.53 -2.10 24.41
CA ALA A 514 8.21 -1.90 25.01
C ALA A 514 7.64 -3.22 25.51
N ALA A 515 6.91 -3.14 26.61
CA ALA A 515 6.14 -4.24 27.13
C ALA A 515 4.72 -3.74 27.43
N GLN A 516 3.73 -4.42 26.88
CA GLN A 516 2.31 -4.10 27.05
C GLN A 516 1.56 -5.31 27.59
N LEU A 517 0.74 -5.09 28.60
CA LEU A 517 -0.20 -6.07 29.11
C LEU A 517 -1.61 -5.53 28.94
N THR A 518 -2.47 -6.30 28.29
CA THR A 518 -3.88 -5.96 28.07
C THR A 518 -4.76 -7.05 28.67
N TYR A 519 -5.72 -6.65 29.49
CA TYR A 519 -6.72 -7.53 30.08
C TYR A 519 -8.13 -7.08 29.66
N SER A 520 -8.94 -8.04 29.24
CA SER A 520 -10.34 -7.81 28.85
C SER A 520 -11.28 -8.61 29.75
N GLU A 521 -12.19 -7.92 30.41
CA GLU A 521 -13.21 -8.48 31.29
C GLU A 521 -14.59 -8.35 30.65
N PRO A 522 -15.34 -9.43 30.44
CA PRO A 522 -16.74 -9.37 30.03
C PRO A 522 -17.63 -8.95 31.22
N LEU A 523 -18.17 -7.73 31.19
CA LEU A 523 -19.09 -7.21 32.24
C LEU A 523 -20.50 -7.77 32.04
N ALA A 524 -20.92 -7.94 30.79
CA ALA A 524 -22.22 -8.47 30.40
C ALA A 524 -22.11 -9.12 29.02
N ARG A 525 -23.22 -9.72 28.54
CA ARG A 525 -23.25 -10.27 27.16
C ARG A 525 -22.91 -9.19 26.14
N ALA A 526 -21.77 -9.37 25.46
CA ALA A 526 -21.25 -8.47 24.45
C ALA A 526 -20.96 -7.01 24.96
N VAL A 527 -20.56 -6.90 26.25
CA VAL A 527 -20.02 -5.69 26.85
C VAL A 527 -18.71 -6.03 27.54
N PHE A 528 -17.63 -5.33 27.18
CA PHE A 528 -16.29 -5.61 27.67
C PHE A 528 -15.67 -4.35 28.26
N LEU A 529 -15.01 -4.49 29.41
CA LEU A 529 -14.09 -3.52 29.98
C LEU A 529 -12.68 -3.96 29.68
N GLN A 530 -11.88 -3.09 29.10
CA GLN A 530 -10.49 -3.39 28.77
C GLN A 530 -9.56 -2.45 29.50
N PHE A 531 -8.56 -3.02 30.14
CA PHE A 531 -7.42 -2.32 30.74
C PHE A 531 -6.17 -2.67 29.95
N SER A 532 -5.37 -1.67 29.62
CA SER A 532 -4.06 -1.87 29.02
C SER A 532 -3.03 -1.00 29.69
N TYR A 533 -1.89 -1.56 29.98
CA TYR A 533 -0.71 -0.84 30.44
C TYR A 533 0.45 -1.16 29.54
N GLN A 534 1.10 -0.12 29.02
CA GLN A 534 2.32 -0.23 28.23
C GLN A 534 3.42 0.63 28.87
N PHE A 535 4.57 0.04 29.04
CA PHE A 535 5.82 0.73 29.29
C PHE A 535 6.64 0.74 27.99
N LYS A 536 7.17 1.90 27.62
CA LYS A 536 8.05 2.06 26.46
C LYS A 536 9.27 2.90 26.84
N TYR A 537 10.44 2.37 26.58
CA TYR A 537 11.69 3.08 26.65
C TYR A 537 12.23 3.32 25.25
N GLN A 538 12.78 4.50 25.00
CA GLN A 538 13.49 4.85 23.77
C GLN A 538 14.78 5.58 24.13
N TYR A 539 15.85 5.19 23.49
CA TYR A 539 17.15 5.83 23.51
C TYR A 539 17.49 6.29 22.11
N ASN A 540 17.92 7.53 21.97
CA ASN A 540 18.46 8.08 20.73
C ASN A 540 19.71 8.88 21.08
N GLU A 541 20.79 8.64 20.36
CA GLU A 541 22.04 9.38 20.46
C GLU A 541 22.47 9.81 19.08
N SER A 542 22.95 11.04 18.95
CA SER A 542 23.50 11.59 17.71
C SER A 542 24.70 12.46 18.05
N ASP A 543 25.84 12.18 17.45
CA ASP A 543 27.06 12.94 17.57
C ASP A 543 27.47 13.52 16.21
N LYS A 544 27.03 14.75 15.95
CA LYS A 544 27.43 15.48 14.76
C LYS A 544 28.75 16.20 15.01
N SER A 545 29.79 15.78 14.33
CA SER A 545 31.09 16.48 14.31
C SER A 545 31.31 17.14 12.97
N THR A 546 31.64 18.43 12.97
CA THR A 546 31.86 19.28 11.80
C THR A 546 33.30 19.73 11.76
N TYR A 547 33.95 19.58 10.63
CA TYR A 547 35.35 19.96 10.42
C TYR A 547 35.44 20.93 9.25
N ASN A 548 36.15 22.05 9.43
CA ASN A 548 36.39 23.03 8.39
C ASN A 548 37.54 22.54 7.50
N MET A 549 37.35 22.60 6.17
CA MET A 549 38.31 22.12 5.20
C MET A 549 39.08 23.28 4.58
N PRO A 550 40.38 23.12 4.29
CA PRO A 550 41.20 24.17 3.72
C PRO A 550 40.73 24.55 2.31
N TYR A 551 41.13 25.79 1.90
CA TYR A 551 40.87 26.26 0.54
C TYR A 551 41.49 25.33 -0.51
N GLY A 552 40.74 25.02 -1.58
CA GLY A 552 41.18 24.12 -2.64
C GLY A 552 41.03 22.61 -2.34
N TRP A 553 40.65 22.22 -1.12
CA TRP A 553 40.29 20.83 -0.84
C TRP A 553 39.03 20.44 -1.60
N VAL A 554 39.06 19.26 -2.20
CA VAL A 554 37.90 18.64 -2.89
C VAL A 554 37.65 17.23 -2.32
N TYR A 555 36.41 16.81 -2.31
CA TYR A 555 35.97 15.55 -1.66
C TYR A 555 36.66 14.28 -2.17
N ASN A 556 37.20 14.29 -3.42
CA ASN A 556 37.94 13.17 -3.99
C ASN A 556 39.38 13.04 -3.43
N ASN A 557 39.85 14.09 -2.73
CA ASN A 557 41.17 14.05 -2.07
C ASN A 557 41.04 13.37 -0.69
N PRO A 558 42.09 12.66 -0.22
CA PRO A 558 42.13 12.23 1.16
C PRO A 558 41.87 13.40 2.12
N LEU A 559 41.26 13.11 3.26
CA LEU A 559 41.15 14.10 4.34
C LEU A 559 42.57 14.58 4.74
N PRO A 560 42.72 15.88 5.07
CA PRO A 560 44.00 16.39 5.58
C PRO A 560 44.50 15.57 6.80
N VAL A 561 45.79 15.40 6.96
CA VAL A 561 46.38 14.50 8.01
C VAL A 561 45.87 14.86 9.41
N ASN A 562 45.68 16.12 9.70
CA ASN A 562 45.23 16.60 11.03
C ASN A 562 43.87 17.29 10.97
N PHE A 563 42.95 16.83 10.08
CA PHE A 563 41.65 17.49 9.91
C PHE A 563 40.85 17.57 11.22
N GLU A 564 41.09 16.68 12.17
CA GLU A 564 40.42 16.65 13.48
C GLU A 564 40.73 17.90 14.32
N GLU A 565 41.89 18.56 14.10
CA GLU A 565 42.25 19.81 14.76
C GLU A 565 41.40 21.00 14.25
N ASP A 566 40.85 20.90 13.04
CA ASP A 566 39.98 21.92 12.44
C ASP A 566 38.51 21.71 12.79
N LYS A 567 38.21 21.03 13.89
CA LYS A 567 36.86 20.81 14.36
C LYS A 567 36.18 22.13 14.72
N ASP A 568 35.02 22.36 14.12
CA ASP A 568 34.17 23.51 14.42
C ASP A 568 33.21 23.16 15.55
N GLU A 569 33.56 23.51 16.78
CA GLU A 569 32.76 23.17 17.95
C GLU A 569 31.37 23.86 17.92
N GLU A 570 31.27 25.07 17.34
CA GLU A 570 30.03 25.82 17.21
C GLU A 570 29.04 25.18 16.20
N GLN A 571 29.57 24.39 15.26
CA GLN A 571 28.76 23.66 14.27
C GLN A 571 28.63 22.16 14.60
N SER A 572 29.39 21.70 15.58
CA SER A 572 29.31 20.35 16.10
C SER A 572 28.23 20.27 17.20
N LYS A 573 27.57 19.11 17.28
CA LYS A 573 26.44 18.94 18.20
C LYS A 573 26.34 17.52 18.68
N TYR A 574 26.33 17.33 20.00
CA TYR A 574 25.99 16.07 20.64
C TYR A 574 24.60 16.17 21.26
N ALA A 575 23.76 15.14 21.04
CA ALA A 575 22.44 15.06 21.64
C ALA A 575 22.10 13.60 22.00
N GLN A 576 21.79 13.37 23.26
CA GLN A 576 21.34 12.07 23.76
C GLN A 576 19.96 12.21 24.42
N TYR A 577 19.01 11.40 24.00
CA TYR A 577 17.63 11.39 24.51
C TYR A 577 17.30 10.06 25.15
N LYS A 578 16.69 10.09 26.32
CA LYS A 578 16.10 8.93 26.99
C LYS A 578 14.64 9.23 27.28
N TYR A 579 13.74 8.46 26.70
CA TYR A 579 12.29 8.62 26.86
C TYR A 579 11.73 7.43 27.63
N PHE A 580 11.05 7.72 28.73
CA PHE A 580 10.31 6.77 29.53
C PHE A 580 8.82 7.10 29.40
N ASN A 581 8.09 6.24 28.69
CA ASN A 581 6.69 6.47 28.41
C ASN A 581 5.85 5.37 29.06
N HIS A 582 4.83 5.78 29.81
CA HIS A 582 3.80 4.90 30.33
C HIS A 582 2.48 5.23 29.62
N ASP A 583 1.74 4.21 29.22
CA ASP A 583 0.43 4.36 28.61
C ASP A 583 -0.56 3.47 29.37
N MET A 584 -1.50 4.10 30.06
CA MET A 584 -2.56 3.44 30.83
C MET A 584 -3.89 3.72 30.13
N MET A 585 -4.44 2.71 29.48
CA MET A 585 -5.70 2.84 28.74
C MET A 585 -6.82 2.08 29.45
N VAL A 586 -7.97 2.76 29.56
CA VAL A 586 -9.24 2.16 29.97
C VAL A 586 -10.25 2.37 28.86
N SER A 587 -10.91 1.30 28.42
CA SER A 587 -11.93 1.39 27.38
C SER A 587 -13.11 0.48 27.64
N LEU A 588 -14.30 0.96 27.29
CA LEU A 588 -15.56 0.21 27.28
C LEU A 588 -15.92 -0.13 25.83
N ARG A 589 -16.32 -1.37 25.61
CA ARG A 589 -16.74 -1.87 24.31
C ARG A 589 -18.11 -2.50 24.38
N PHE A 590 -18.97 -2.07 23.47
CA PHE A 590 -20.31 -2.60 23.25
C PHE A 590 -20.35 -3.24 21.87
N ILE A 591 -20.67 -4.52 21.79
CA ILE A 591 -20.78 -5.23 20.50
C ILE A 591 -22.22 -5.71 20.36
N ARG A 592 -22.94 -5.22 19.36
CA ARG A 592 -24.30 -5.62 19.02
C ARG A 592 -24.35 -6.02 17.56
N GLU A 593 -25.37 -6.74 17.15
CA GLU A 593 -25.52 -7.23 15.78
C GLU A 593 -25.41 -6.11 14.74
N LYS A 594 -26.10 -4.99 14.96
CA LYS A 594 -26.14 -3.84 14.05
C LYS A 594 -25.17 -2.73 14.39
N TRP A 595 -24.63 -2.68 15.58
CA TRP A 595 -23.71 -1.61 15.98
C TRP A 595 -22.67 -2.07 16.98
N SER A 596 -21.52 -1.41 16.93
CA SER A 596 -20.48 -1.52 17.94
C SER A 596 -19.99 -0.14 18.33
N LEU A 597 -19.66 0.03 19.61
CA LEU A 597 -19.07 1.24 20.17
C LEU A 597 -17.88 0.84 21.04
N SER A 598 -16.73 1.43 20.77
CA SER A 598 -15.58 1.41 21.66
C SER A 598 -15.28 2.85 22.06
N ALA A 599 -15.24 3.13 23.37
CA ALA A 599 -14.87 4.44 23.88
C ALA A 599 -13.85 4.27 25.01
N GLY A 600 -12.78 5.03 24.98
CA GLY A 600 -11.69 4.89 25.93
C GLY A 600 -10.91 6.17 26.13
N MET A 601 -10.10 6.16 27.18
CA MET A 601 -9.17 7.21 27.54
C MET A 601 -7.82 6.58 27.83
N SER A 602 -6.78 7.14 27.27
CA SER A 602 -5.38 6.80 27.55
C SER A 602 -4.75 7.93 28.35
N PHE A 603 -4.05 7.58 29.42
CA PHE A 603 -3.26 8.47 30.27
C PHE A 603 -1.79 8.15 30.06
N GLN A 604 -1.01 9.15 29.66
CA GLN A 604 0.33 8.96 29.13
C GLN A 604 1.36 9.87 29.84
N PRO A 605 1.74 9.54 31.11
CA PRO A 605 2.88 10.21 31.71
C PRO A 605 4.17 9.83 31.00
N GLN A 606 4.97 10.84 30.69
CA GLN A 606 6.23 10.74 29.98
C GLN A 606 7.31 11.47 30.75
N HIS A 607 8.45 10.82 30.92
CA HIS A 607 9.68 11.40 31.45
C HIS A 607 10.72 11.38 30.35
N THR A 608 11.33 12.54 30.05
CA THR A 608 12.37 12.68 29.03
C THR A 608 13.62 13.25 29.67
N VAL A 609 14.75 12.66 29.41
CA VAL A 609 16.07 13.15 29.78
C VAL A 609 16.80 13.52 28.50
N LEU A 610 17.39 14.70 28.47
CA LEU A 610 18.22 15.21 27.38
C LEU A 610 19.58 15.60 27.92
N SER A 611 20.64 15.04 27.35
CA SER A 611 22.01 15.54 27.43
C SER A 611 22.35 16.17 26.08
N TYR A 612 22.76 17.43 26.09
CA TYR A 612 23.02 18.21 24.89
C TYR A 612 24.28 19.07 25.03
N LYS A 613 25.10 19.08 23.98
CA LYS A 613 26.28 19.94 23.86
C LYS A 613 26.36 20.53 22.45
N LYS A 614 26.61 21.85 22.36
CA LYS A 614 26.94 22.56 21.13
C LYS A 614 27.81 23.78 21.44
N GLY A 615 29.02 23.84 20.92
CA GLY A 615 30.01 24.86 21.33
C GLY A 615 30.21 24.87 22.83
N ASP A 616 30.16 26.05 23.41
CA ASP A 616 30.24 26.27 24.87
C ASP A 616 28.94 25.93 25.63
N PHE A 617 27.83 25.77 24.92
CA PHE A 617 26.55 25.43 25.52
C PHE A 617 26.46 23.93 25.80
N ALA A 618 26.37 23.56 27.08
CA ALA A 618 26.12 22.20 27.50
C ALA A 618 24.99 22.19 28.54
N THR A 619 24.09 21.21 28.43
CA THR A 619 22.98 21.07 29.38
C THR A 619 22.55 19.63 29.52
N ASP A 620 22.28 19.24 30.78
CA ASP A 620 21.51 18.04 31.11
C ASP A 620 20.16 18.49 31.67
N THR A 621 19.09 18.20 30.97
CA THR A 621 17.76 18.64 31.37
C THR A 621 16.74 17.52 31.31
N THR A 622 15.72 17.64 32.13
CA THR A 622 14.63 16.69 32.18
C THR A 622 13.28 17.35 31.98
N ARG A 623 12.35 16.62 31.40
CA ARG A 623 10.99 17.08 31.23
C ARG A 623 9.99 15.99 31.60
N ASN A 624 9.05 16.35 32.47
CA ASN A 624 7.91 15.51 32.82
C ASN A 624 6.66 16.07 32.15
N VAL A 625 5.93 15.20 31.45
CA VAL A 625 4.71 15.59 30.76
C VAL A 625 3.63 14.56 31.04
N PHE A 626 2.40 15.04 31.25
CA PHE A 626 1.23 14.20 31.34
C PHE A 626 0.30 14.46 30.16
N ASN A 627 0.18 13.49 29.26
CA ASN A 627 -0.71 13.54 28.10
C ASN A 627 -1.96 12.72 28.38
N PHE A 628 -3.05 13.06 27.71
CA PHE A 628 -4.25 12.24 27.65
C PHE A 628 -4.72 12.11 26.20
N ALA A 629 -5.29 10.97 25.85
CA ALA A 629 -5.69 10.65 24.49
C ALA A 629 -7.07 9.95 24.49
N PRO A 630 -8.17 10.72 24.41
CA PRO A 630 -9.51 10.16 24.27
C PRO A 630 -9.67 9.56 22.88
N ASN A 631 -10.35 8.40 22.82
CA ASN A 631 -10.67 7.74 21.56
C ASN A 631 -12.10 7.20 21.60
N MET A 632 -12.74 7.19 20.43
CA MET A 632 -14.05 6.61 20.21
C MET A 632 -14.11 6.01 18.80
N ASP A 633 -14.61 4.81 18.68
CA ASP A 633 -14.93 4.14 17.42
C ASP A 633 -16.38 3.64 17.49
N PHE A 634 -17.24 4.20 16.66
CA PHE A 634 -18.64 3.81 16.54
C PHE A 634 -18.88 3.27 15.14
N ARG A 635 -19.43 2.08 15.01
CA ARG A 635 -19.82 1.45 13.77
C ARG A 635 -21.29 1.08 13.81
N PHE A 636 -22.02 1.42 12.76
CA PHE A 636 -23.39 1.02 12.54
C PHE A 636 -23.50 0.30 11.19
N ARG A 637 -24.02 -0.92 11.20
CA ARG A 637 -24.24 -1.75 10.01
C ARG A 637 -25.72 -1.69 9.62
N PHE A 638 -26.04 -1.03 8.52
CA PHE A 638 -27.39 -1.02 7.94
C PHE A 638 -27.72 -2.36 7.31
N SER A 639 -26.73 -2.99 6.69
CA SER A 639 -26.77 -4.33 6.10
C SER A 639 -25.35 -4.93 6.10
N LYS A 640 -25.21 -6.15 5.58
CA LYS A 640 -23.88 -6.80 5.42
C LYS A 640 -22.90 -5.98 4.55
N VAL A 641 -23.43 -5.15 3.67
CA VAL A 641 -22.65 -4.37 2.69
C VAL A 641 -22.83 -2.86 2.83
N SER A 642 -23.54 -2.41 3.87
CA SER A 642 -23.78 -1.00 4.12
C SER A 642 -23.47 -0.67 5.56
N GLN A 643 -22.53 0.26 5.78
CA GLN A 643 -22.12 0.65 7.12
C GLN A 643 -21.74 2.13 7.20
N LEU A 644 -21.91 2.66 8.40
CA LEU A 644 -21.41 3.95 8.84
C LEU A 644 -20.39 3.71 9.95
N ARG A 645 -19.22 4.32 9.86
CA ARG A 645 -18.21 4.32 10.93
C ARG A 645 -17.84 5.75 11.27
N LEU A 646 -17.82 6.05 12.56
CA LEU A 646 -17.39 7.32 13.10
C LEU A 646 -16.23 7.04 14.06
N THR A 647 -15.09 7.67 13.80
CA THR A 647 -13.90 7.53 14.65
C THR A 647 -13.45 8.91 15.12
N TYR A 648 -13.27 9.05 16.40
CA TYR A 648 -12.66 10.24 16.99
C TYR A 648 -11.39 9.84 17.74
N ARG A 649 -10.30 10.61 17.53
CA ARG A 649 -9.04 10.42 18.25
C ARG A 649 -8.47 11.79 18.64
N GLY A 650 -8.33 12.00 19.95
CA GLY A 650 -7.54 13.08 20.52
C GLY A 650 -6.10 12.64 20.71
N ARG A 651 -5.15 13.49 20.37
CA ARG A 651 -3.73 13.20 20.57
C ARG A 651 -2.97 14.45 20.98
N SER A 652 -2.25 14.34 22.09
CA SER A 652 -1.25 15.33 22.49
C SER A 652 0.09 15.07 21.80
N SER A 653 0.80 16.12 21.41
CA SER A 653 2.14 16.06 20.84
C SER A 653 3.04 17.08 21.50
N GLN A 654 4.19 16.63 21.98
CA GLN A 654 5.19 17.47 22.62
C GLN A 654 6.07 18.17 21.57
N PRO A 655 6.55 19.40 21.83
CA PRO A 655 7.65 19.97 21.07
C PRO A 655 8.89 19.07 21.20
N SER A 656 9.73 19.04 20.18
CA SER A 656 11.04 18.39 20.30
C SER A 656 11.87 19.08 21.37
N MET A 657 12.69 18.33 22.10
CA MET A 657 13.54 18.90 23.14
C MET A 657 14.51 19.95 22.57
N GLU A 658 15.02 19.73 21.34
CA GLU A 658 15.88 20.71 20.67
C GLU A 658 15.19 22.06 20.44
N ASN A 659 13.90 22.04 20.07
CA ASN A 659 13.13 23.28 19.90
C ASN A 659 12.93 24.06 21.21
N LEU A 660 13.13 23.42 22.35
CA LEU A 660 13.02 24.01 23.68
C LEU A 660 14.35 24.58 24.21
N LEU A 661 15.48 24.25 23.56
CA LEU A 661 16.78 24.77 23.98
C LEU A 661 16.96 26.21 23.47
N PRO A 662 17.51 27.13 24.27
CA PRO A 662 17.79 28.51 23.83
C PRO A 662 19.09 28.56 22.98
N VAL A 663 19.14 27.76 21.92
CA VAL A 663 20.31 27.61 21.07
C VAL A 663 19.98 28.09 19.66
N THR A 664 20.93 28.78 19.05
CA THR A 664 20.86 29.21 17.64
C THR A 664 21.65 28.23 16.78
N ASP A 665 21.03 27.75 15.70
CA ASP A 665 21.69 26.99 14.65
C ASP A 665 21.84 27.88 13.40
N ASN A 666 23.07 28.29 13.11
CA ASN A 666 23.48 29.10 11.97
C ASN A 666 24.33 28.29 10.97
N SER A 667 24.24 26.97 10.99
CA SER A 667 24.96 26.08 10.06
C SER A 667 24.66 26.39 8.58
N ASN A 668 23.45 26.89 8.31
CA ASN A 668 23.09 27.50 7.04
C ASN A 668 22.89 29.03 7.26
N PRO A 669 23.77 29.90 6.73
CA PRO A 669 23.69 31.34 6.97
C PRO A 669 22.44 31.99 6.36
N LEU A 670 21.80 31.39 5.38
CA LEU A 670 20.53 31.85 4.79
C LEU A 670 19.28 31.32 5.50
N ASN A 671 19.45 30.39 6.48
CA ASN A 671 18.30 29.80 7.20
C ASN A 671 18.69 29.48 8.66
N ILE A 672 18.69 30.52 9.47
CA ILE A 672 19.07 30.44 10.89
C ILE A 672 17.90 29.93 11.71
N ARG A 673 18.13 28.96 12.56
CA ARG A 673 17.09 28.39 13.44
C ARG A 673 17.36 28.71 14.89
N MET A 674 16.32 29.11 15.61
CA MET A 674 16.36 29.41 17.05
C MET A 674 15.39 28.50 17.80
N GLY A 675 15.80 28.02 18.96
CA GLY A 675 14.88 27.30 19.84
C GLY A 675 14.01 28.27 20.66
N ASN A 676 12.94 27.72 21.25
CA ASN A 676 12.02 28.47 22.10
C ASN A 676 11.63 27.64 23.33
N PRO A 677 12.20 27.95 24.52
CA PRO A 677 11.89 27.25 25.77
C PRO A 677 10.41 27.37 26.20
N GLY A 678 9.70 28.38 25.72
CA GLY A 678 8.29 28.65 26.05
C GLY A 678 7.26 27.85 25.27
N LEU A 679 7.66 26.81 24.55
CA LEU A 679 6.71 26.01 23.77
C LEU A 679 5.86 25.07 24.63
N ASP A 680 4.56 25.20 24.45
CA ASP A 680 3.56 24.30 25.01
C ASP A 680 3.24 23.09 24.11
N PRO A 681 2.75 21.99 24.67
CA PRO A 681 2.23 20.87 23.91
C PRO A 681 1.08 21.26 22.98
N SER A 682 1.03 20.65 21.81
CA SER A 682 -0.12 20.75 20.92
C SER A 682 -1.11 19.61 21.14
N PHE A 683 -2.40 19.87 20.88
CA PHE A 683 -3.44 18.84 20.95
C PHE A 683 -4.22 18.78 19.63
N ALA A 684 -4.19 17.62 19.00
CA ALA A 684 -4.89 17.37 17.73
C ALA A 684 -6.18 16.58 17.95
N HIS A 685 -7.31 17.14 17.51
CA HIS A 685 -8.60 16.47 17.40
C HIS A 685 -8.77 15.95 15.99
N ASN A 686 -8.96 14.65 15.83
CA ASN A 686 -9.21 14.01 14.55
C ASN A 686 -10.59 13.35 14.56
N LEU A 687 -11.46 13.79 13.67
CA LEU A 687 -12.78 13.21 13.46
C LEU A 687 -12.84 12.62 12.06
N ARG A 688 -13.23 11.36 11.95
CA ARG A 688 -13.41 10.66 10.68
C ARG A 688 -14.80 10.04 10.62
N VAL A 689 -15.52 10.30 9.55
CA VAL A 689 -16.79 9.65 9.23
C VAL A 689 -16.63 8.93 7.90
N PHE A 690 -16.99 7.67 7.87
CA PHE A 690 -16.93 6.82 6.69
C PHE A 690 -18.27 6.12 6.48
N TYR A 691 -18.83 6.25 5.32
CA TYR A 691 -20.04 5.55 4.89
C TYR A 691 -19.78 4.80 3.58
N ASN A 692 -20.22 3.56 3.51
CA ASN A 692 -20.24 2.82 2.25
C ASN A 692 -21.48 1.95 2.13
N THR A 693 -21.94 1.78 0.89
CA THR A 693 -23.00 0.84 0.54
C THR A 693 -22.78 0.28 -0.86
N TYR A 694 -23.19 -0.95 -1.08
CA TYR A 694 -23.08 -1.60 -2.38
C TYR A 694 -24.35 -2.41 -2.69
N ASN A 695 -24.88 -2.27 -3.91
CA ASN A 695 -25.99 -3.06 -4.46
C ASN A 695 -25.46 -3.93 -5.60
N ALA A 696 -25.37 -5.25 -5.38
CA ALA A 696 -24.80 -6.19 -6.33
C ALA A 696 -25.65 -6.36 -7.59
N GLU A 697 -26.98 -6.33 -7.51
CA GLU A 697 -27.87 -6.49 -8.67
C GLU A 697 -27.73 -5.35 -9.66
N LYS A 698 -27.62 -4.11 -9.13
CA LYS A 698 -27.46 -2.88 -9.92
C LYS A 698 -25.99 -2.54 -10.15
N GLN A 699 -25.05 -3.32 -9.58
CA GLN A 699 -23.62 -3.00 -9.57
C GLN A 699 -23.36 -1.53 -9.19
N ARG A 700 -24.04 -1.08 -8.13
CA ARG A 700 -24.01 0.32 -7.67
C ARG A 700 -23.36 0.42 -6.32
N GLY A 701 -22.30 1.23 -6.24
CA GLY A 701 -21.63 1.57 -4.99
C GLY A 701 -21.73 3.06 -4.67
N ILE A 702 -21.85 3.39 -3.40
CA ILE A 702 -21.74 4.74 -2.87
C ILE A 702 -20.74 4.71 -1.74
N ILE A 703 -19.84 5.69 -1.73
CA ILE A 703 -18.83 5.90 -0.69
C ILE A 703 -18.85 7.37 -0.32
N ALA A 704 -18.85 7.64 0.97
CA ALA A 704 -18.62 8.99 1.48
C ALA A 704 -17.61 8.92 2.63
N HIS A 705 -16.62 9.81 2.58
CA HIS A 705 -15.61 9.94 3.62
C HIS A 705 -15.46 11.41 3.99
N ILE A 706 -15.55 11.72 5.27
CA ILE A 706 -15.27 13.04 5.81
C ILE A 706 -14.18 12.89 6.87
N ASN A 707 -13.13 13.70 6.78
CA ASN A 707 -12.08 13.78 7.78
C ASN A 707 -11.87 15.23 8.16
N GLY A 708 -11.87 15.53 9.46
CA GLY A 708 -11.58 16.85 10.01
C GLY A 708 -10.48 16.75 11.04
N GLN A 709 -9.53 17.68 10.98
CA GLN A 709 -8.48 17.84 11.99
C GLN A 709 -8.45 19.29 12.46
N LEU A 710 -8.47 19.46 13.77
CA LEU A 710 -8.26 20.73 14.44
C LEU A 710 -7.08 20.57 15.40
N THR A 711 -6.11 21.50 15.34
CA THR A 711 -4.96 21.45 16.23
C THR A 711 -4.95 22.70 17.14
N GLN A 712 -5.10 22.46 18.43
CA GLN A 712 -4.91 23.47 19.46
C GLN A 712 -3.43 23.60 19.80
N ASN A 713 -2.97 24.82 20.09
CA ASN A 713 -1.56 25.14 20.36
C ASN A 713 -0.60 24.55 19.29
N SER A 714 -1.00 24.62 18.03
CA SER A 714 -0.16 24.16 16.91
C SER A 714 1.19 24.85 16.96
N ILE A 715 2.27 24.11 16.83
CA ILE A 715 3.62 24.67 16.71
C ILE A 715 3.84 25.09 15.26
N SER A 716 3.98 26.39 15.06
CA SER A 716 4.24 27.02 13.77
C SER A 716 5.52 27.84 13.83
N ASN A 717 6.21 27.97 12.73
CA ASN A 717 7.42 28.77 12.65
C ASN A 717 7.07 30.27 12.52
N SER A 718 7.60 31.09 13.42
CA SER A 718 7.75 32.53 13.22
C SER A 718 8.98 32.76 12.35
N ARG A 719 8.83 33.52 11.28
CA ARG A 719 9.90 33.79 10.31
C ARG A 719 10.18 35.29 10.24
N SER A 720 11.45 35.63 10.40
CA SER A 720 11.97 36.98 10.17
C SER A 720 12.91 36.97 8.97
N TYR A 721 12.70 37.87 8.05
CA TYR A 721 13.49 38.01 6.85
C TYR A 721 14.47 39.20 6.99
N ASP A 722 15.70 38.96 6.63
CA ASP A 722 16.72 40.03 6.52
C ASP A 722 16.82 40.49 5.06
N GLU A 723 16.38 41.71 4.78
CA GLU A 723 16.33 42.27 3.44
C GLU A 723 17.74 42.49 2.83
N MET A 724 18.79 42.62 3.67
CA MET A 724 20.16 42.86 3.20
C MET A 724 20.84 41.58 2.74
N THR A 725 20.59 40.46 3.43
CA THR A 725 21.26 39.19 3.17
C THR A 725 20.35 38.18 2.50
N GLY A 726 19.03 38.38 2.56
CA GLY A 726 18.03 37.40 2.13
C GLY A 726 17.91 36.21 3.09
N ALA A 727 18.49 36.31 4.28
CA ALA A 727 18.49 35.28 5.29
C ALA A 727 17.16 35.22 6.04
N TRP A 728 16.75 34.02 6.41
CA TRP A 728 15.59 33.76 7.25
C TRP A 728 16.03 33.32 8.65
N THR A 729 15.49 34.01 9.66
CA THR A 729 15.54 33.52 11.05
C THR A 729 14.21 32.88 11.40
N VAL A 730 14.24 31.63 11.85
CA VAL A 730 13.08 30.79 12.09
C VAL A 730 13.04 30.39 13.55
N MET A 731 11.94 30.68 14.26
CA MET A 731 11.72 30.29 15.65
C MET A 731 10.33 29.63 15.79
N PRO A 732 10.23 28.42 16.39
CA PRO A 732 8.94 27.77 16.61
C PRO A 732 8.15 28.51 17.71
N LYS A 733 6.83 28.70 17.47
CA LYS A 733 5.89 29.30 18.43
C LYS A 733 4.56 28.58 18.40
N ASN A 734 3.85 28.61 19.54
CA ASN A 734 2.49 28.08 19.57
C ASN A 734 1.48 29.07 18.96
N ILE A 735 0.54 28.53 18.18
CA ILE A 735 -0.51 29.30 17.54
C ILE A 735 -1.80 28.48 17.43
N ASN A 736 -2.94 29.17 17.55
CA ASN A 736 -4.26 28.58 17.36
C ASN A 736 -4.88 29.01 16.03
N GLY A 737 -5.69 28.11 15.46
CA GLY A 737 -6.46 28.36 14.24
C GLY A 737 -6.11 27.42 13.09
N ASN A 738 -5.14 26.53 13.25
CA ASN A 738 -4.81 25.51 12.23
C ASN A 738 -5.85 24.39 12.21
N TRP A 739 -6.56 24.23 11.11
CA TRP A 739 -7.49 23.15 10.90
C TRP A 739 -7.64 22.80 9.42
N ASN A 740 -8.02 21.58 9.14
CA ASN A 740 -8.34 21.14 7.80
C ASN A 740 -9.57 20.23 7.80
N ALA A 741 -10.29 20.24 6.69
CA ALA A 741 -11.41 19.36 6.43
C ALA A 741 -11.27 18.76 5.03
N PHE A 742 -11.52 17.49 4.90
CA PHE A 742 -11.48 16.74 3.66
C PHE A 742 -12.77 15.95 3.52
N GLY A 743 -13.43 16.08 2.39
CA GLY A 743 -14.61 15.31 2.01
C GLY A 743 -14.35 14.55 0.71
N MET A 744 -14.81 13.32 0.63
CA MET A 744 -14.80 12.52 -0.59
C MET A 744 -16.16 11.86 -0.77
N PHE A 745 -16.68 11.93 -1.98
CA PHE A 745 -17.90 11.22 -2.39
C PHE A 745 -17.59 10.45 -3.67
N GLY A 746 -17.84 9.17 -3.66
CA GLY A 746 -17.69 8.28 -4.81
C GLY A 746 -19.01 7.61 -5.16
N TYR A 747 -19.35 7.60 -6.43
CA TYR A 747 -20.50 6.90 -6.98
C TYR A 747 -20.08 6.09 -8.19
N ASN A 748 -20.32 4.79 -8.15
CA ASN A 748 -20.12 3.91 -9.28
C ASN A 748 -21.39 3.14 -9.60
N THR A 749 -21.69 2.94 -10.88
CA THR A 749 -22.87 2.20 -11.31
C THR A 749 -22.68 1.62 -12.71
N ALA A 750 -23.26 0.44 -12.92
CA ALA A 750 -23.57 -0.03 -14.27
C ALA A 750 -24.93 0.51 -14.71
N LEU A 751 -25.10 0.81 -16.00
CA LEU A 751 -26.39 1.17 -16.58
C LEU A 751 -27.28 -0.07 -16.73
N LYS A 752 -28.50 0.09 -17.28
CA LYS A 752 -29.40 -1.05 -17.56
C LYS A 752 -28.72 -2.13 -18.40
N ASN A 753 -27.98 -1.74 -19.41
CA ASN A 753 -27.05 -2.60 -20.10
C ASN A 753 -25.71 -2.55 -19.32
N LYS A 754 -25.37 -3.64 -18.62
CA LYS A 754 -24.17 -3.76 -17.79
C LYS A 754 -22.84 -3.59 -18.52
N LYS A 755 -22.88 -3.54 -19.84
CA LYS A 755 -21.71 -3.20 -20.69
C LYS A 755 -21.27 -1.75 -20.53
N TYR A 756 -22.13 -0.86 -20.01
CA TYR A 756 -21.84 0.54 -19.75
C TYR A 756 -21.68 0.77 -18.25
N THR A 757 -20.57 1.34 -17.84
CA THR A 757 -20.27 1.70 -16.45
C THR A 757 -19.92 3.18 -16.35
N ILE A 758 -20.31 3.81 -15.25
CA ILE A 758 -19.99 5.20 -14.92
C ILE A 758 -19.46 5.22 -13.49
N ASN A 759 -18.31 5.86 -13.31
CA ASN A 759 -17.68 6.09 -12.01
C ASN A 759 -17.42 7.59 -11.86
N THR A 760 -17.79 8.16 -10.73
CA THR A 760 -17.51 9.56 -10.40
C THR A 760 -16.95 9.66 -8.99
N PHE A 761 -15.95 10.56 -8.82
CA PHE A 761 -15.33 10.84 -7.52
C PHE A 761 -15.19 12.34 -7.35
N THR A 762 -15.90 12.87 -6.38
CA THR A 762 -15.82 14.26 -5.95
C THR A 762 -14.96 14.35 -4.70
N THR A 763 -13.97 15.24 -4.67
CA THR A 763 -13.22 15.55 -3.47
C THR A 763 -13.33 17.03 -3.14
N LEU A 764 -13.51 17.32 -1.87
CA LEU A 764 -13.56 18.66 -1.31
C LEU A 764 -12.48 18.78 -0.25
N ARG A 765 -11.67 19.83 -0.31
CA ARG A 765 -10.66 20.10 0.72
C ARG A 765 -10.75 21.54 1.14
N TYR A 766 -10.65 21.75 2.42
CA TYR A 766 -10.47 23.09 3.00
C TYR A 766 -9.33 23.04 3.99
N THR A 767 -8.39 23.96 3.86
CA THR A 767 -7.23 24.08 4.76
C THR A 767 -7.13 25.51 5.25
N ASN A 768 -7.02 25.69 6.55
CA ASN A 768 -6.75 26.98 7.20
C ASN A 768 -5.40 26.88 7.89
N ASN A 769 -4.39 27.51 7.30
CA ASN A 769 -3.03 27.56 7.83
C ASN A 769 -2.80 28.90 8.50
N VAL A 770 -2.32 28.86 9.72
CA VAL A 770 -2.02 30.05 10.51
C VAL A 770 -0.56 30.00 10.94
N GLY A 771 0.14 31.09 10.76
CA GLY A 771 1.53 31.26 11.14
C GLY A 771 1.84 32.70 11.52
N TYR A 772 3.10 32.97 11.84
CA TYR A 772 3.59 34.30 12.14
C TYR A 772 4.59 34.73 11.06
N LEU A 773 4.46 36.00 10.64
CA LEU A 773 5.43 36.72 9.83
C LEU A 773 5.95 37.89 10.65
N THR A 774 7.27 38.13 10.59
CA THR A 774 7.92 39.23 11.29
C THR A 774 8.51 40.15 10.23
N ASP A 775 8.21 41.46 10.35
CA ASP A 775 8.73 42.49 9.45
C ASP A 775 10.18 42.86 9.79
N SER A 776 10.77 43.70 8.97
CA SER A 776 12.13 44.25 9.16
C SER A 776 12.29 45.04 10.47
N THR A 777 11.19 45.56 11.01
CA THR A 777 11.13 46.26 12.30
C THR A 777 10.97 45.32 13.50
N LYS A 778 11.03 43.99 13.27
CA LYS A 778 10.80 42.91 14.21
C LYS A 778 9.37 42.85 14.82
N VAL A 779 8.41 43.50 14.17
CA VAL A 779 7.00 43.43 14.55
C VAL A 779 6.40 42.14 13.96
N GLU A 780 5.95 41.27 14.83
CA GLU A 780 5.34 39.98 14.46
C GLU A 780 3.85 40.17 14.17
N ARG A 781 3.38 39.64 13.02
CA ARG A 781 1.98 39.64 12.64
C ARG A 781 1.48 38.24 12.33
N LYS A 782 0.26 37.94 12.79
CA LYS A 782 -0.40 36.72 12.48
C LYS A 782 -0.89 36.71 11.03
N ASN A 783 -0.40 35.75 10.22
CA ASN A 783 -0.90 35.51 8.88
C ASN A 783 -1.82 34.29 8.85
N THR A 784 -2.80 34.33 7.98
CA THR A 784 -3.73 33.21 7.74
C THR A 784 -3.87 33.03 6.24
N THR A 785 -3.50 31.85 5.74
CA THR A 785 -3.79 31.42 4.38
C THR A 785 -4.90 30.37 4.40
N THR A 786 -5.85 30.50 3.49
CA THR A 786 -6.90 29.52 3.29
C THR A 786 -6.85 28.97 1.88
N GLU A 787 -7.01 27.66 1.76
CA GLU A 787 -7.15 26.97 0.49
C GLU A 787 -8.45 26.19 0.51
N PHE A 788 -9.32 26.46 -0.44
CA PHE A 788 -10.49 25.62 -0.75
C PHE A 788 -10.26 25.00 -2.11
N SER A 789 -10.35 23.68 -2.19
CA SER A 789 -10.27 22.98 -3.47
C SER A 789 -11.42 21.99 -3.66
N VAL A 790 -11.93 21.96 -4.88
CA VAL A 790 -12.90 20.96 -5.37
C VAL A 790 -12.29 20.24 -6.56
N SER A 791 -12.41 18.93 -6.55
CA SER A 791 -11.93 18.10 -7.63
C SER A 791 -12.97 17.05 -7.98
N GLU A 792 -13.29 16.92 -9.26
CA GLU A 792 -14.21 15.93 -9.80
C GLU A 792 -13.47 15.06 -10.81
N ARG A 793 -13.68 13.73 -10.74
CA ARG A 793 -13.22 12.77 -11.74
C ARG A 793 -14.41 11.98 -12.26
N LEU A 794 -14.52 11.88 -13.57
CA LEU A 794 -15.54 11.10 -14.26
C LEU A 794 -14.88 10.07 -15.16
N ASN A 795 -15.27 8.81 -15.03
CA ASN A 795 -14.88 7.73 -15.94
C ASN A 795 -16.14 7.03 -16.44
N ALA A 796 -16.27 6.92 -17.75
CA ALA A 796 -17.33 6.15 -18.40
C ALA A 796 -16.68 5.09 -19.29
N ALA A 797 -17.16 3.85 -19.25
CA ALA A 797 -16.61 2.78 -20.06
C ALA A 797 -17.72 1.94 -20.69
N TYR A 798 -17.48 1.55 -21.94
CA TYR A 798 -18.22 0.52 -22.67
C TYR A 798 -17.33 -0.70 -22.87
N ARG A 799 -17.85 -1.90 -22.60
CA ARG A 799 -17.12 -3.17 -22.72
C ARG A 799 -17.96 -4.22 -23.41
N ASN A 800 -17.36 -4.89 -24.38
CA ASN A 800 -17.89 -6.13 -24.94
C ASN A 800 -16.72 -7.11 -25.20
N ASP A 801 -16.99 -8.20 -25.94
CA ASP A 801 -16.03 -9.28 -26.13
C ASP A 801 -14.77 -8.92 -26.93
N TRP A 802 -14.76 -7.89 -27.72
CA TRP A 802 -13.65 -7.51 -28.58
C TRP A 802 -13.19 -6.05 -28.46
N ILE A 803 -14.02 -5.19 -27.83
CA ILE A 803 -13.68 -3.78 -27.62
C ILE A 803 -13.94 -3.35 -26.19
N GLU A 804 -13.02 -2.60 -25.61
CA GLU A 804 -13.24 -1.75 -24.46
C GLU A 804 -12.95 -0.31 -24.88
N PHE A 805 -13.93 0.57 -24.65
CA PHE A 805 -13.82 2.00 -24.89
C PHE A 805 -14.07 2.74 -23.60
N GLY A 806 -13.15 3.64 -23.23
CA GLY A 806 -13.23 4.45 -22.01
C GLY A 806 -13.14 5.94 -22.32
N LEU A 807 -13.94 6.73 -21.64
CA LEU A 807 -13.84 8.18 -21.58
C LEU A 807 -13.49 8.57 -20.15
N ASN A 808 -12.52 9.45 -19.97
CA ASN A 808 -12.13 9.99 -18.69
C ASN A 808 -12.05 11.50 -18.73
N GLY A 809 -12.49 12.12 -17.65
CA GLY A 809 -12.40 13.56 -17.45
C GLY A 809 -12.06 13.87 -16.00
N SER A 810 -11.35 14.94 -15.77
CA SER A 810 -11.18 15.50 -14.44
C SER A 810 -11.19 17.01 -14.48
N PHE A 811 -11.67 17.59 -13.39
CA PHE A 811 -11.64 19.02 -13.15
C PHE A 811 -11.20 19.28 -11.72
N SER A 812 -10.25 20.18 -11.50
CA SER A 812 -9.83 20.59 -10.18
C SER A 812 -9.73 22.13 -10.15
N TYR A 813 -10.37 22.73 -9.18
CA TYR A 813 -10.38 24.17 -8.95
C TYR A 813 -9.95 24.43 -7.52
N SER A 814 -9.02 25.38 -7.35
CA SER A 814 -8.54 25.81 -6.04
C SER A 814 -8.73 27.31 -5.88
N VAL A 815 -9.12 27.74 -4.70
CA VAL A 815 -9.23 29.15 -4.29
C VAL A 815 -8.25 29.36 -3.15
N GLU A 816 -7.24 30.16 -3.39
CA GLU A 816 -6.20 30.47 -2.43
C GLU A 816 -6.34 31.94 -1.98
N ARG A 817 -6.36 32.16 -0.67
CA ARG A 817 -6.50 33.47 -0.08
C ARG A 817 -5.47 33.68 1.02
N ASP A 818 -4.75 34.78 0.94
CA ASP A 818 -3.85 35.27 1.99
C ASP A 818 -4.45 36.52 2.64
N LYS A 819 -4.46 36.58 3.98
CA LYS A 819 -5.09 37.72 4.69
C LYS A 819 -4.20 38.98 4.73
N LEU A 820 -2.90 38.80 4.85
CA LEU A 820 -1.98 39.92 4.89
C LEU A 820 -1.70 40.45 3.49
N GLN A 821 -1.58 39.55 2.51
CA GLN A 821 -1.18 39.89 1.14
C GLN A 821 -2.24 39.43 0.13
N ARG A 822 -3.31 40.20 0.01
CA ARG A 822 -4.40 39.91 -0.91
C ARG A 822 -4.00 39.95 -2.40
N VAL A 823 -2.89 40.61 -2.74
CA VAL A 823 -2.34 40.60 -4.11
C VAL A 823 -1.94 39.21 -4.57
N ASN A 824 -1.57 38.30 -3.64
CA ASN A 824 -1.13 36.95 -3.92
C ASN A 824 -2.28 35.93 -3.97
N ASN A 825 -3.52 36.40 -3.96
CA ASN A 825 -4.68 35.50 -4.13
C ASN A 825 -4.69 34.90 -5.53
N GLN A 826 -4.88 33.59 -5.61
CA GLN A 826 -4.94 32.87 -6.88
C GLN A 826 -6.15 31.93 -6.94
N GLU A 827 -6.58 31.66 -8.15
CA GLU A 827 -7.67 30.72 -8.45
C GLU A 827 -7.27 29.75 -9.57
N PRO A 828 -6.24 28.91 -9.34
CA PRO A 828 -5.79 27.98 -10.34
C PRO A 828 -6.80 26.86 -10.56
N TYR A 829 -6.94 26.46 -11.82
CA TYR A 829 -7.73 25.29 -12.18
C TYR A 829 -7.01 24.42 -13.20
N THR A 830 -7.27 23.15 -13.08
CA THR A 830 -6.73 22.13 -13.97
C THR A 830 -7.91 21.29 -14.47
N PHE A 831 -7.95 21.02 -15.76
CA PHE A 831 -8.92 20.10 -16.32
C PHE A 831 -8.22 19.14 -17.27
N SER A 832 -8.73 17.91 -17.29
CA SER A 832 -8.28 16.92 -18.24
C SER A 832 -9.46 16.20 -18.88
N TYR A 833 -9.27 15.78 -20.13
CA TYR A 833 -10.19 14.92 -20.84
C TYR A 833 -9.41 13.96 -21.72
N GLY A 834 -9.92 12.75 -21.85
CA GLY A 834 -9.23 11.72 -22.60
C GLY A 834 -10.10 10.56 -23.00
N ALA A 835 -9.59 9.76 -23.91
CA ALA A 835 -10.20 8.53 -24.36
C ALA A 835 -9.17 7.40 -24.36
N SER A 836 -9.63 6.20 -24.03
CA SER A 836 -8.85 4.97 -24.12
C SER A 836 -9.62 3.91 -24.89
N THR A 837 -8.91 3.11 -25.67
CA THR A 837 -9.50 2.00 -26.43
C THR A 837 -8.59 0.79 -26.36
N THR A 838 -9.17 -0.37 -26.11
CA THR A 838 -8.51 -1.67 -26.26
C THR A 838 -9.33 -2.52 -27.21
N LEU A 839 -8.72 -2.93 -28.31
CA LEU A 839 -9.28 -3.85 -29.30
C LEU A 839 -8.57 -5.20 -29.18
N THR A 840 -9.30 -6.28 -29.22
CA THR A 840 -8.73 -7.64 -29.20
C THR A 840 -9.27 -8.42 -30.37
N ALA A 841 -8.37 -8.80 -31.27
CA ALA A 841 -8.73 -9.57 -32.43
C ALA A 841 -8.83 -11.09 -32.11
N PRO A 842 -9.66 -11.86 -32.82
CA PRO A 842 -9.84 -13.30 -32.56
C PRO A 842 -8.55 -14.12 -32.68
N TRP A 843 -7.57 -13.67 -33.48
CA TRP A 843 -6.28 -14.34 -33.67
C TRP A 843 -5.22 -14.00 -32.61
N GLY A 844 -5.60 -13.30 -31.51
CA GLY A 844 -4.72 -13.01 -30.38
C GLY A 844 -3.87 -11.74 -30.52
N MET A 845 -4.18 -10.87 -31.49
CA MET A 845 -3.61 -9.53 -31.55
C MET A 845 -4.45 -8.57 -30.71
N SER A 846 -3.80 -7.71 -29.96
CA SER A 846 -4.45 -6.62 -29.22
C SER A 846 -3.81 -5.28 -29.56
N PHE A 847 -4.66 -4.27 -29.69
CA PHE A 847 -4.26 -2.87 -29.84
C PHE A 847 -4.85 -2.08 -28.68
N SER A 848 -4.01 -1.38 -27.93
CA SER A 848 -4.43 -0.50 -26.85
C SER A 848 -3.87 0.89 -27.07
N THR A 849 -4.71 1.90 -26.89
CA THR A 849 -4.27 3.30 -27.00
C THR A 849 -5.02 4.15 -25.97
N ASN A 850 -4.34 5.17 -25.48
CA ASN A 850 -4.96 6.23 -24.68
C ASN A 850 -4.39 7.58 -25.09
N ILE A 851 -5.27 8.54 -25.24
CA ILE A 851 -4.96 9.93 -25.52
C ILE A 851 -5.68 10.80 -24.49
N ALA A 852 -4.98 11.75 -23.91
CA ALA A 852 -5.60 12.67 -22.98
C ALA A 852 -4.86 14.02 -22.99
N ASN A 853 -5.64 15.06 -22.86
CA ASN A 853 -5.15 16.42 -22.70
C ASN A 853 -5.31 16.85 -21.24
N GLN A 854 -4.26 17.41 -20.66
CA GLN A 854 -4.28 18.09 -19.38
C GLN A 854 -3.97 19.56 -19.58
N SER A 855 -4.83 20.41 -19.05
CA SER A 855 -4.71 21.87 -19.17
C SER A 855 -4.63 22.51 -17.81
N ARG A 856 -3.70 23.44 -17.63
CA ARG A 856 -3.55 24.26 -16.41
C ARG A 856 -3.80 25.70 -16.72
N ARG A 857 -4.49 26.41 -15.84
CA ARG A 857 -4.86 27.84 -15.97
C ARG A 857 -4.90 28.51 -14.60
N GLY A 858 -4.79 29.85 -14.60
CA GLY A 858 -4.93 30.66 -13.39
C GLY A 858 -3.69 30.71 -12.52
N TYR A 859 -2.55 30.30 -13.04
CA TYR A 859 -1.25 30.44 -12.37
C TYR A 859 -0.65 31.79 -12.70
N SER A 860 0.04 32.42 -11.74
CA SER A 860 0.75 33.70 -11.93
C SER A 860 1.88 33.57 -12.95
N ASP A 861 2.60 32.44 -12.92
CA ASP A 861 3.57 32.12 -13.96
C ASP A 861 2.86 31.66 -15.24
N VAL A 862 3.11 32.36 -16.31
CA VAL A 862 2.49 32.11 -17.62
C VAL A 862 2.90 30.77 -18.21
N GLU A 863 4.13 30.32 -17.98
CA GLU A 863 4.64 29.02 -18.49
C GLU A 863 3.92 27.82 -17.87
N LEU A 864 3.38 27.98 -16.67
CA LEU A 864 2.58 26.95 -16.01
C LEU A 864 1.16 26.84 -16.59
N ASN A 865 0.68 27.84 -17.33
CA ASN A 865 -0.63 27.85 -17.98
C ASN A 865 -0.57 27.14 -19.33
N ASN A 866 -0.27 25.85 -19.33
CA ASN A 866 0.00 25.06 -20.52
C ASN A 866 -1.04 23.97 -20.81
N ASN A 867 -0.92 23.34 -21.98
CA ASN A 867 -1.65 22.17 -22.37
C ASN A 867 -0.68 21.02 -22.62
N GLU A 868 -0.94 19.87 -22.03
CA GLU A 868 -0.16 18.66 -22.19
C GLU A 868 -1.04 17.59 -22.86
N LEU A 869 -0.84 17.37 -24.15
CA LEU A 869 -1.49 16.28 -24.87
C LEU A 869 -0.57 15.06 -24.85
N ILE A 870 -0.95 14.05 -24.08
CA ILE A 870 -0.20 12.82 -23.91
C ILE A 870 -0.91 11.71 -24.69
N TRP A 871 -0.15 11.03 -25.53
CA TRP A 871 -0.64 9.90 -26.32
C TRP A 871 0.28 8.70 -26.16
N ASN A 872 -0.31 7.56 -25.76
CA ASN A 872 0.37 6.27 -25.62
C ASN A 872 -0.34 5.23 -26.48
N ALA A 873 0.42 4.29 -27.05
CA ALA A 873 -0.11 3.19 -27.83
C ALA A 873 0.68 1.91 -27.60
N GLN A 874 0.00 0.78 -27.72
CA GLN A 874 0.58 -0.57 -27.61
C GLN A 874 -0.06 -1.48 -28.64
N ILE A 875 0.75 -2.29 -29.32
CA ILE A 875 0.33 -3.42 -30.13
C ILE A 875 0.96 -4.67 -29.53
N ALA A 876 0.19 -5.68 -29.27
CA ALA A 876 0.69 -6.94 -28.72
C ALA A 876 0.12 -8.13 -29.52
N GLN A 877 0.98 -9.11 -29.79
CA GLN A 877 0.61 -10.35 -30.47
C GLN A 877 0.91 -11.53 -29.55
N SER A 878 -0.11 -12.30 -29.25
CA SER A 878 0.01 -13.56 -28.53
C SER A 878 0.55 -14.65 -29.46
N LEU A 879 1.57 -15.38 -29.00
CA LEU A 879 2.28 -16.43 -29.71
C LEU A 879 2.27 -17.71 -28.89
N LEU A 880 2.66 -18.84 -29.48
CA LEU A 880 2.81 -20.16 -28.83
C LEU A 880 1.57 -20.54 -28.01
N LYS A 881 0.37 -20.32 -28.58
CA LYS A 881 -0.93 -20.58 -27.91
C LYS A 881 -1.06 -19.82 -26.58
N GLY A 882 -0.57 -18.57 -26.52
CA GLY A 882 -0.63 -17.71 -25.36
C GLY A 882 0.51 -17.90 -24.34
N ALA A 883 1.48 -18.79 -24.58
CA ALA A 883 2.66 -18.94 -23.74
C ALA A 883 3.68 -17.81 -23.92
N ALA A 884 3.68 -17.16 -25.09
CA ALA A 884 4.54 -16.00 -25.35
C ALA A 884 3.71 -14.84 -25.88
N THR A 885 4.18 -13.61 -25.65
CA THR A 885 3.62 -12.39 -26.24
C THR A 885 4.78 -11.50 -26.67
N VAL A 886 4.66 -10.92 -27.84
CA VAL A 886 5.52 -9.83 -28.29
C VAL A 886 4.67 -8.57 -28.28
N SER A 887 5.14 -7.49 -27.64
CA SER A 887 4.47 -6.20 -27.70
C SER A 887 5.42 -5.10 -28.14
N PHE A 888 4.87 -4.14 -28.86
CA PHE A 888 5.49 -2.87 -29.19
C PHE A 888 4.71 -1.76 -28.50
N GLU A 889 5.41 -0.96 -27.72
CA GLU A 889 4.81 0.08 -26.88
C GLU A 889 5.45 1.42 -27.18
N MET A 890 4.62 2.44 -27.24
CA MET A 890 5.03 3.84 -27.42
C MET A 890 4.44 4.67 -26.29
N TYR A 891 5.31 5.37 -25.60
CA TYR A 891 4.94 6.24 -24.48
C TYR A 891 5.19 7.69 -24.84
N ASP A 892 4.23 8.56 -24.46
CA ASP A 892 4.28 10.00 -24.71
C ASP A 892 4.77 10.32 -26.13
N ILE A 893 4.03 9.81 -27.13
CA ILE A 893 4.37 9.88 -28.56
C ILE A 893 4.63 11.32 -28.99
N LEU A 894 3.96 12.27 -28.38
CA LEU A 894 4.05 13.69 -28.71
C LEU A 894 5.13 14.43 -27.89
N GLY A 895 5.73 13.81 -26.88
CA GLY A 895 6.80 14.38 -26.06
C GLY A 895 6.34 15.60 -25.23
N LYS A 896 5.08 15.64 -24.80
CA LYS A 896 4.47 16.81 -24.14
C LYS A 896 4.30 16.66 -22.63
N GLN A 897 4.71 15.54 -22.05
CA GLN A 897 4.58 15.30 -20.61
C GLN A 897 5.52 16.21 -19.82
N SER A 898 5.01 16.92 -18.82
CA SER A 898 5.80 17.71 -17.85
C SER A 898 5.57 17.23 -16.42
N ASN A 899 6.58 17.44 -15.54
CA ASN A 899 6.53 17.07 -14.13
C ASN A 899 6.58 18.33 -13.27
N ILE A 900 5.42 18.89 -12.90
CA ILE A 900 5.31 20.12 -12.11
C ILE A 900 4.61 19.79 -10.79
N THR A 901 5.19 20.21 -9.66
CA THR A 901 4.60 20.13 -8.32
C THR A 901 4.42 21.51 -7.75
N ARG A 902 3.41 21.68 -6.90
CA ARG A 902 3.08 22.95 -6.27
C ARG A 902 2.72 22.73 -4.81
N SER A 903 3.08 23.71 -3.94
CA SER A 903 2.63 23.75 -2.55
C SER A 903 2.34 25.18 -2.09
N LEU A 904 1.41 25.32 -1.14
CA LEU A 904 1.05 26.57 -0.48
C LEU A 904 1.09 26.37 1.04
N THR A 905 1.72 27.34 1.73
CA THR A 905 1.79 27.40 3.19
C THR A 905 1.41 28.81 3.67
N SER A 906 1.30 29.01 4.99
CA SER A 906 1.09 30.36 5.55
C SER A 906 2.22 31.36 5.32
N SER A 907 3.38 30.86 4.89
CA SER A 907 4.60 31.66 4.72
C SER A 907 5.10 31.74 3.29
N GLY A 908 4.43 31.08 2.33
CA GLY A 908 4.90 31.14 0.93
C GLY A 908 4.28 30.12 0.03
N ARG A 909 4.60 30.23 -1.24
CA ARG A 909 4.22 29.35 -2.34
C ARG A 909 5.46 28.81 -3.01
N SER A 910 5.43 27.56 -3.45
CA SER A 910 6.51 26.97 -4.24
C SER A 910 5.98 26.20 -5.44
N VAL A 911 6.75 26.27 -6.53
CA VAL A 911 6.54 25.51 -7.76
C VAL A 911 7.87 24.89 -8.15
N TYR A 912 7.86 23.59 -8.46
CA TYR A 912 9.02 22.85 -8.93
C TYR A 912 8.69 22.08 -10.20
N GLN A 913 9.55 22.21 -11.20
CA GLN A 913 9.52 21.40 -12.41
C GLN A 913 10.71 20.41 -12.38
N TYR A 914 10.44 19.13 -12.68
CA TYR A 914 11.44 18.06 -12.63
C TYR A 914 11.66 17.46 -14.02
N ASN A 915 12.87 16.95 -14.26
CA ASN A 915 13.10 16.06 -15.39
C ASN A 915 12.32 14.75 -15.18
N GLY A 916 12.13 13.99 -16.25
CA GLY A 916 11.41 12.72 -16.19
C GLY A 916 11.62 11.89 -17.44
N VAL A 917 11.13 10.67 -17.42
CA VAL A 917 11.12 9.78 -18.57
C VAL A 917 9.94 10.17 -19.48
N ASN A 918 10.25 10.67 -20.67
CA ASN A 918 9.27 11.05 -21.68
C ASN A 918 9.64 10.51 -23.06
N SER A 919 8.63 10.34 -23.89
CA SER A 919 8.73 9.99 -25.34
C SER A 919 9.78 8.91 -25.66
N TYR A 920 9.39 7.64 -25.53
CA TYR A 920 10.20 6.49 -25.91
C TYR A 920 9.34 5.36 -26.45
N CYS A 921 9.98 4.44 -27.21
CA CYS A 921 9.36 3.21 -27.67
C CYS A 921 10.09 2.00 -27.07
N MET A 922 9.35 0.93 -26.84
CA MET A 922 9.92 -0.35 -26.38
C MET A 922 9.29 -1.54 -27.10
N VAL A 923 10.11 -2.57 -27.31
CA VAL A 923 9.66 -3.90 -27.70
C VAL A 923 9.83 -4.82 -26.49
N HIS A 924 8.78 -5.56 -26.15
CA HIS A 924 8.77 -6.53 -25.07
C HIS A 924 8.59 -7.94 -25.61
N PHE A 925 9.29 -8.88 -25.02
CA PHE A 925 9.06 -10.30 -25.15
C PHE A 925 8.67 -10.87 -23.80
N ILE A 926 7.45 -11.36 -23.69
CA ILE A 926 6.90 -11.91 -22.45
C ILE A 926 6.72 -13.40 -22.63
N TYR A 927 7.36 -14.22 -21.78
CA TYR A 927 7.19 -15.66 -21.78
C TYR A 927 6.56 -16.11 -20.45
N ARG A 928 5.52 -16.96 -20.52
CA ARG A 928 4.79 -17.47 -19.37
C ARG A 928 5.09 -18.95 -19.16
N LEU A 929 5.68 -19.25 -18.01
CA LEU A 929 5.94 -20.59 -17.56
C LEU A 929 4.73 -21.10 -16.75
N ASN A 930 4.11 -22.21 -17.19
CA ASN A 930 2.98 -22.82 -16.50
C ASN A 930 3.15 -24.33 -16.54
N ILE A 931 3.71 -24.90 -15.46
CA ILE A 931 3.92 -26.35 -15.30
C ILE A 931 3.07 -26.80 -14.11
N PHE A 932 1.87 -27.34 -14.39
CA PHE A 932 0.98 -27.85 -13.36
C PHE A 932 0.98 -29.37 -13.34
N GLY A 933 0.85 -29.96 -12.13
CA GLY A 933 1.02 -31.39 -11.90
C GLY A 933 -0.04 -32.30 -12.51
N SER A 934 -1.26 -31.81 -12.83
CA SER A 934 -2.33 -32.64 -13.37
C SER A 934 -2.67 -32.29 -14.83
N LYS A 935 -2.91 -33.35 -15.65
CA LYS A 935 -3.35 -33.23 -17.03
C LYS A 935 -4.69 -32.49 -17.13
N ALA A 936 -5.61 -32.73 -16.17
CA ALA A 936 -6.90 -32.04 -16.08
C ALA A 936 -6.79 -30.52 -15.84
N ALA A 937 -5.78 -30.05 -15.09
CA ALA A 937 -5.51 -28.64 -14.91
C ALA A 937 -4.93 -28.01 -16.21
N ARG A 938 -4.09 -28.75 -16.94
CA ARG A 938 -3.55 -28.34 -18.23
C ARG A 938 -4.62 -28.26 -19.30
N ASP A 939 -5.51 -29.26 -19.38
CA ASP A 939 -6.55 -29.34 -20.41
C ASP A 939 -7.67 -28.29 -20.16
N LYS A 940 -8.00 -27.99 -18.88
CA LYS A 940 -8.91 -26.88 -18.54
C LYS A 940 -8.34 -25.51 -18.90
N MET A 941 -7.03 -25.31 -18.73
CA MET A 941 -6.37 -24.08 -19.18
C MET A 941 -6.40 -23.94 -20.70
N MET A 942 -6.15 -25.04 -21.43
CA MET A 942 -6.21 -25.04 -22.90
C MET A 942 -7.63 -24.84 -23.41
N ASN A 943 -8.63 -25.39 -22.75
CA ASN A 943 -10.04 -25.27 -23.16
C ASN A 943 -10.65 -23.91 -22.80
N ASN A 944 -10.31 -23.31 -21.66
CA ASN A 944 -10.68 -21.90 -21.40
C ASN A 944 -10.03 -20.90 -22.37
N ARG A 945 -8.84 -21.24 -22.89
CA ARG A 945 -8.19 -20.47 -23.95
C ARG A 945 -8.84 -20.71 -25.33
N ARG A 946 -9.49 -21.85 -25.58
CA ARG A 946 -10.27 -22.14 -26.80
C ARG A 946 -11.65 -21.50 -26.81
N GLY A 947 -12.22 -21.14 -25.65
CA GLY A 947 -13.52 -20.45 -25.55
C GLY A 947 -13.53 -19.01 -26.10
N PHE A 948 -12.39 -18.49 -26.53
CA PHE A 948 -12.25 -17.22 -27.25
C PHE A 948 -12.14 -17.38 -28.78
N GLY A 949 -12.15 -18.60 -29.30
CA GLY A 949 -12.31 -18.86 -30.74
C GLY A 949 -13.79 -18.95 -31.06
N GLY A 950 -14.31 -18.06 -31.92
CA GLY A 950 -15.68 -18.08 -32.40
C GLY A 950 -16.07 -19.41 -33.04
N PRO A 951 -17.39 -19.65 -33.28
CA PRO A 951 -17.89 -20.91 -33.83
C PRO A 951 -17.23 -21.20 -35.19
N GLY A 952 -16.50 -22.32 -35.25
CA GLY A 952 -15.98 -22.81 -36.51
C GLY A 952 -17.13 -23.08 -37.45
N PHE A 953 -17.05 -22.54 -38.65
CA PHE A 953 -17.90 -22.93 -39.76
C PHE A 953 -17.64 -24.42 -40.04
N GLY A 954 -18.59 -25.26 -39.69
CA GLY A 954 -18.63 -26.64 -40.17
C GLY A 954 -18.86 -26.65 -41.69
N PRO A 955 -18.26 -27.61 -42.43
CA PRO A 955 -18.59 -27.73 -43.85
C PRO A 955 -20.07 -28.15 -43.99
N GLY A 956 -20.81 -27.44 -44.88
CA GLY A 956 -22.18 -27.77 -45.21
C GLY A 956 -22.28 -29.12 -45.89
N PRO A 957 -23.42 -29.83 -45.76
CA PRO A 957 -23.62 -31.08 -46.46
C PRO A 957 -23.79 -30.82 -47.96
N GLY A 958 -22.96 -31.52 -48.78
CA GLY A 958 -23.15 -31.68 -50.22
C GLY A 958 -24.18 -32.79 -50.50
#